data_1730da85b242e4becd6baa52994139f9
#
_entry.id   1730da85b242e4becd6baa52994139f9
#
_cell.length_a   1.000
_cell.length_b   1.000
_cell.length_c   1.000
_cell.angle_alpha   90.00
_cell.angle_beta   90.00
_cell.angle_gamma   90.00
#
_symmetry.space_group_name_H-M   'P 1'
#
loop_
_entity.id
_entity.type
_entity.pdbx_description
1 polymer ?
#
loop_
_entity_poly.entity_id
_entity_poly.type
_entity_poly.pdbx_seq_one_letter_code
_entity_poly.pdbx_strand_id
1 'polypeptide(L)'
;MNNDLIIIMAIIVPLIGMLFALYLSYKIVSQDEGNKDIIFIGNAIKEGAMAFLSKEYRVLSIVVIIVAIIITLLLDFDILNNSNYQLPNIAISYIAGALGSAIAGFVGMSIAVRANYRTTVQAMKGLNPALRIAFNSGAVMGISVVSIGLLGITIIHLIFNSTQAAAGFGFGASTIALFARVGGGIYTKAADIGADLVGKLEVGIPEDDPRNPATIADNVGDNVGDVAGMGADLFESYVGSIIATMTLVSVVTFTISEESATLLPFFIASVGIISSIIGTFLVRTKEGASMGSLLWSLRTGIFSAGIIVLFVTLLMTFTDLFPIEVFWIILTGLVAGIIIGTASEIATSYEYKYTKNLAEQAKTGPATIIIGGLGLGMMSTIIPTIVIIAAMAISYQLGGFYGIALAAVGMLSTLGITLATDAYGPVADNAGGIAVQAKLKPEVRERTDALDSLGNTTAATGKGFAIGSAVLTAGALLFSYSIIAEIEVINLLKVKVLIGLIIGTLMPFVFSALTMQAVGAAAIDMVNEVRRQFKEIKGLLEGKAVADYAKAVEISTNGSLKAMIVPGLIAIIAPIATGLILDKEALGAMLAGAIASGFLLAIMMANSGGAWDNAKKYIESGKLGGKGSDAHSAAVVGDTVGDPFKDTSGPALNILIKLMTIISVVFAPLFL
;
A
#
# COMPACT_ATOMS: atom_id res chain seq x y z
N MET A 1 28.26 -16.96 -11.37
CA MET A 1 27.13 -17.02 -12.35
C MET A 1 27.49 -15.97 -13.38
N ASN A 2 27.27 -16.24 -14.67
CA ASN A 2 27.53 -15.22 -15.67
C ASN A 2 26.53 -14.07 -15.43
N ASN A 3 26.97 -12.81 -15.38
CA ASN A 3 26.10 -11.64 -15.19
C ASN A 3 24.97 -11.61 -16.23
N ASP A 4 25.24 -12.09 -17.43
CA ASP A 4 24.22 -12.30 -18.47
C ASP A 4 23.07 -13.20 -18.02
N LEU A 5 23.34 -14.23 -17.20
CA LEU A 5 22.29 -15.10 -16.70
C LEU A 5 21.36 -14.40 -15.71
N ILE A 6 21.87 -13.48 -14.86
CA ILE A 6 21.04 -12.69 -13.97
C ILE A 6 20.13 -11.75 -14.78
N ILE A 7 20.67 -11.11 -15.81
CA ILE A 7 19.89 -10.24 -16.70
C ILE A 7 18.81 -11.06 -17.43
N ILE A 8 19.15 -12.23 -17.94
CA ILE A 8 18.18 -13.14 -18.58
C ILE A 8 17.09 -13.52 -17.57
N MET A 9 17.45 -13.85 -16.32
CA MET A 9 16.47 -14.14 -15.26
C MET A 9 15.58 -12.93 -14.97
N ALA A 10 16.16 -11.72 -14.88
CA ALA A 10 15.43 -10.49 -14.63
C ALA A 10 14.47 -10.08 -15.78
N ILE A 11 14.58 -10.69 -16.95
CA ILE A 11 13.64 -10.54 -18.07
C ILE A 11 12.65 -11.70 -18.10
N ILE A 12 13.13 -12.95 -18.06
CA ILE A 12 12.29 -14.13 -18.27
C ILE A 12 11.36 -14.38 -17.08
N VAL A 13 11.85 -14.24 -15.85
CA VAL A 13 11.07 -14.55 -14.65
C VAL A 13 9.86 -13.59 -14.48
N PRO A 14 9.99 -12.27 -14.66
CA PRO A 14 8.82 -11.38 -14.67
C PRO A 14 7.82 -11.73 -15.77
N LEU A 15 8.28 -12.12 -16.96
CA LEU A 15 7.37 -12.57 -18.05
C LEU A 15 6.61 -13.82 -17.64
N ILE A 16 7.26 -14.79 -16.98
CA ILE A 16 6.58 -15.97 -16.39
C ILE A 16 5.57 -15.51 -15.33
N GLY A 17 5.93 -14.56 -14.47
CA GLY A 17 5.02 -13.97 -13.48
C GLY A 17 3.78 -13.35 -14.13
N MET A 18 3.97 -12.56 -15.19
CA MET A 18 2.84 -11.96 -15.93
C MET A 18 1.95 -13.03 -16.60
N LEU A 19 2.53 -14.08 -17.19
CA LEU A 19 1.78 -15.21 -17.73
C LEU A 19 1.00 -15.95 -16.64
N PHE A 20 1.58 -16.11 -15.46
CA PHE A 20 0.89 -16.68 -14.31
C PHE A 20 -0.27 -15.81 -13.83
N ALA A 21 -0.08 -14.49 -13.75
CA ALA A 21 -1.13 -13.54 -13.42
C ALA A 21 -2.28 -13.58 -14.46
N LEU A 22 -1.96 -13.68 -15.74
CA LEU A 22 -2.95 -13.87 -16.81
C LEU A 22 -3.70 -15.22 -16.66
N TYR A 23 -3.02 -16.29 -16.33
CA TYR A 23 -3.64 -17.59 -16.05
C TYR A 23 -4.62 -17.52 -14.88
N LEU A 24 -4.24 -16.87 -13.77
CA LEU A 24 -5.13 -16.67 -12.63
C LEU A 24 -6.32 -15.79 -13.00
N SER A 25 -6.09 -14.72 -13.76
CA SER A 25 -7.15 -13.82 -14.26
C SER A 25 -8.17 -14.59 -15.11
N TYR A 26 -7.70 -15.40 -16.05
CA TYR A 26 -8.58 -16.27 -16.85
C TYR A 26 -9.38 -17.22 -15.95
N LYS A 27 -8.74 -17.84 -14.97
CA LYS A 27 -9.39 -18.77 -14.04
C LYS A 27 -10.45 -18.10 -13.18
N ILE A 28 -10.26 -16.83 -12.78
CA ILE A 28 -11.26 -16.04 -12.05
C ILE A 28 -12.44 -15.69 -12.97
N VAL A 29 -12.15 -15.11 -14.13
CA VAL A 29 -13.18 -14.63 -15.07
C VAL A 29 -14.03 -15.77 -15.64
N SER A 30 -13.47 -16.98 -15.74
CA SER A 30 -14.21 -18.18 -16.20
C SER A 30 -15.19 -18.76 -15.17
N GLN A 31 -15.20 -18.26 -13.92
CA GLN A 31 -16.17 -18.69 -12.91
C GLN A 31 -17.54 -18.11 -13.17
N ASP A 32 -18.56 -18.82 -12.64
CA ASP A 32 -19.96 -18.41 -12.69
C ASP A 32 -20.16 -17.00 -12.06
N GLU A 33 -20.93 -16.18 -12.72
CA GLU A 33 -21.25 -14.80 -12.31
C GLU A 33 -22.45 -14.72 -11.34
N GLY A 34 -23.22 -15.78 -11.23
CA GLY A 34 -24.37 -15.87 -10.34
C GLY A 34 -25.70 -15.44 -10.98
N ASN A 35 -26.66 -15.13 -10.12
CA ASN A 35 -27.98 -14.70 -10.54
C ASN A 35 -28.00 -13.22 -10.98
N LYS A 36 -29.17 -12.76 -11.50
CA LYS A 36 -29.32 -11.40 -12.02
C LYS A 36 -29.02 -10.31 -10.99
N ASP A 37 -29.37 -10.53 -9.73
CA ASP A 37 -29.19 -9.54 -8.66
C ASP A 37 -27.70 -9.41 -8.32
N ILE A 38 -26.97 -10.52 -8.20
CA ILE A 38 -25.53 -10.54 -7.98
C ILE A 38 -24.80 -9.85 -9.14
N ILE A 39 -25.18 -10.15 -10.39
CA ILE A 39 -24.58 -9.55 -11.59
C ILE A 39 -24.88 -8.04 -11.66
N PHE A 40 -26.07 -7.61 -11.29
CA PHE A 40 -26.46 -6.19 -11.30
C PHE A 40 -25.58 -5.40 -10.32
N ILE A 41 -25.46 -5.87 -9.07
CA ILE A 41 -24.66 -5.20 -8.04
C ILE A 41 -23.16 -5.24 -8.42
N GLY A 42 -22.66 -6.40 -8.83
CA GLY A 42 -21.27 -6.55 -9.25
C GLY A 42 -20.89 -5.66 -10.44
N ASN A 43 -21.78 -5.47 -11.39
CA ASN A 43 -21.57 -4.54 -12.51
C ASN A 43 -21.63 -3.08 -12.05
N ALA A 44 -22.51 -2.70 -11.13
CA ALA A 44 -22.54 -1.34 -10.59
C ALA A 44 -21.23 -0.97 -9.90
N ILE A 45 -20.67 -1.88 -9.07
CA ILE A 45 -19.35 -1.71 -8.44
C ILE A 45 -18.26 -1.59 -9.51
N LYS A 46 -18.23 -2.47 -10.49
CA LYS A 46 -17.25 -2.47 -11.58
C LYS A 46 -17.32 -1.17 -12.41
N GLU A 47 -18.50 -0.72 -12.79
CA GLU A 47 -18.70 0.51 -13.55
C GLU A 47 -18.23 1.73 -12.75
N GLY A 48 -18.56 1.82 -11.46
CA GLY A 48 -18.11 2.87 -10.56
C GLY A 48 -16.58 2.91 -10.44
N ALA A 49 -15.96 1.76 -10.21
CA ALA A 49 -14.52 1.63 -10.09
C ALA A 49 -13.77 2.02 -11.38
N MET A 50 -14.27 1.57 -12.53
CA MET A 50 -13.68 1.93 -13.83
C MET A 50 -13.90 3.40 -14.19
N ALA A 51 -15.03 3.99 -13.79
CA ALA A 51 -15.29 5.42 -13.96
C ALA A 51 -14.32 6.27 -13.11
N PHE A 52 -14.06 5.87 -11.86
CA PHE A 52 -13.07 6.51 -11.01
C PHE A 52 -11.67 6.46 -11.65
N LEU A 53 -11.17 5.28 -12.00
CA LEU A 53 -9.85 5.13 -12.63
C LEU A 53 -9.69 5.96 -13.91
N SER A 54 -10.71 5.98 -14.74
CA SER A 54 -10.67 6.75 -15.98
C SER A 54 -10.50 8.25 -15.72
N LYS A 55 -11.17 8.79 -14.69
CA LYS A 55 -11.02 10.20 -14.29
C LYS A 55 -9.68 10.44 -13.61
N GLU A 56 -9.28 9.57 -12.70
CA GLU A 56 -8.02 9.66 -11.98
C GLU A 56 -6.83 9.65 -12.95
N TYR A 57 -6.74 8.66 -13.85
CA TYR A 57 -5.64 8.55 -14.80
C TYR A 57 -5.58 9.71 -15.78
N ARG A 58 -6.73 10.34 -16.10
CA ARG A 58 -6.73 11.59 -16.90
C ARG A 58 -6.07 12.75 -16.14
N VAL A 59 -6.37 12.92 -14.86
CA VAL A 59 -5.73 13.94 -14.02
C VAL A 59 -4.24 13.63 -13.85
N LEU A 60 -3.91 12.39 -13.55
CA LEU A 60 -2.53 11.94 -13.36
C LEU A 60 -1.68 12.08 -14.63
N SER A 61 -2.24 11.78 -15.82
CA SER A 61 -1.49 11.99 -17.07
C SER A 61 -1.10 13.45 -17.29
N ILE A 62 -1.94 14.41 -16.88
CA ILE A 62 -1.58 15.84 -16.96
C ILE A 62 -0.41 16.14 -16.01
N VAL A 63 -0.47 15.64 -14.77
CA VAL A 63 0.62 15.83 -13.78
C VAL A 63 1.91 15.21 -14.30
N VAL A 64 1.85 13.95 -14.78
CA VAL A 64 3.01 13.23 -15.32
C VAL A 64 3.64 13.98 -16.51
N ILE A 65 2.84 14.51 -17.42
CA ILE A 65 3.35 15.27 -18.57
C ILE A 65 4.04 16.57 -18.09
N ILE A 66 3.42 17.31 -17.16
CA ILE A 66 4.00 18.56 -16.64
C ILE A 66 5.34 18.28 -15.96
N VAL A 67 5.38 17.28 -15.08
CA VAL A 67 6.62 16.90 -14.36
C VAL A 67 7.69 16.37 -15.34
N ALA A 68 7.31 15.57 -16.33
CA ALA A 68 8.24 15.11 -17.37
C ALA A 68 8.86 16.27 -18.15
N ILE A 69 8.07 17.30 -18.51
CA ILE A 69 8.59 18.51 -19.17
C ILE A 69 9.58 19.23 -18.24
N ILE A 70 9.27 19.38 -16.96
CA ILE A 70 10.15 20.01 -15.98
C ILE A 70 11.47 19.23 -15.87
N ILE A 71 11.42 17.90 -15.75
CA ILE A 71 12.60 17.03 -15.72
C ILE A 71 13.43 17.20 -16.99
N THR A 72 12.80 17.17 -18.17
CA THR A 72 13.47 17.33 -19.45
C THR A 72 14.23 18.66 -19.53
N LEU A 73 13.59 19.75 -19.13
CA LEU A 73 14.17 21.08 -19.20
C LEU A 73 15.29 21.28 -18.17
N LEU A 74 15.07 20.89 -16.92
CA LEU A 74 15.98 21.20 -15.83
C LEU A 74 17.11 20.19 -15.65
N LEU A 75 16.87 18.90 -15.94
CA LEU A 75 17.81 17.83 -15.65
C LEU A 75 18.42 17.22 -16.91
N ASP A 76 17.61 16.84 -17.91
CA ASP A 76 18.12 16.20 -19.11
C ASP A 76 18.82 17.20 -20.04
N PHE A 77 18.28 18.42 -20.18
CA PHE A 77 18.85 19.45 -21.05
C PHE A 77 19.66 20.51 -20.30
N ASP A 78 19.60 20.53 -18.98
CA ASP A 78 20.31 21.48 -18.10
C ASP A 78 20.34 22.92 -18.67
N ILE A 79 19.15 23.44 -18.98
CA ILE A 79 19.01 24.76 -19.63
C ILE A 79 19.51 25.93 -18.76
N LEU A 80 19.78 25.69 -17.47
CA LEU A 80 20.28 26.68 -16.54
C LEU A 80 21.80 26.88 -16.64
N ASN A 81 22.57 25.81 -16.95
CA ASN A 81 24.03 25.83 -16.90
C ASN A 81 24.70 25.71 -18.28
N ASN A 82 24.25 24.85 -19.14
CA ASN A 82 24.71 24.79 -20.55
C ASN A 82 23.97 23.67 -21.29
N SER A 83 23.20 23.99 -22.30
CA SER A 83 22.36 23.04 -23.03
C SER A 83 23.17 22.00 -23.82
N ASN A 84 23.36 20.83 -23.24
CA ASN A 84 23.73 19.61 -23.97
C ASN A 84 22.43 18.87 -24.32
N TYR A 85 21.98 18.98 -25.57
CA TYR A 85 20.83 18.24 -26.07
C TYR A 85 21.18 16.76 -26.19
N GLN A 86 20.98 16.02 -25.13
CA GLN A 86 21.07 14.55 -25.09
C GLN A 86 19.66 13.93 -25.08
N LEU A 87 19.59 12.62 -25.28
CA LEU A 87 18.33 11.90 -25.13
C LEU A 87 17.79 12.10 -23.70
N PRO A 88 16.50 12.52 -23.50
CA PRO A 88 15.96 12.81 -22.18
C PRO A 88 15.70 11.51 -21.38
N ASN A 89 16.77 10.90 -20.89
CA ASN A 89 16.76 9.58 -20.27
C ASN A 89 16.03 9.55 -18.92
N ILE A 90 16.11 10.63 -18.12
CA ILE A 90 15.45 10.73 -16.83
C ILE A 90 13.93 10.89 -17.04
N ALA A 91 13.52 11.79 -17.95
CA ALA A 91 12.11 12.02 -18.24
C ALA A 91 11.43 10.80 -18.89
N ILE A 92 12.10 10.09 -19.81
CA ILE A 92 11.60 8.86 -20.42
C ILE A 92 11.41 7.79 -19.34
N SER A 93 12.39 7.63 -18.46
CA SER A 93 12.33 6.68 -17.36
C SER A 93 11.23 7.04 -16.36
N TYR A 94 11.04 8.33 -16.06
CA TYR A 94 9.95 8.83 -15.23
C TYR A 94 8.57 8.45 -15.79
N ILE A 95 8.35 8.68 -17.09
CA ILE A 95 7.10 8.29 -17.76
C ILE A 95 6.92 6.76 -17.73
N ALA A 96 7.99 5.99 -17.97
CA ALA A 96 7.93 4.53 -17.92
C ALA A 96 7.59 4.01 -16.53
N GLY A 97 8.14 4.60 -15.45
CA GLY A 97 7.82 4.27 -14.07
C GLY A 97 6.37 4.59 -13.71
N ALA A 98 5.88 5.76 -14.13
CA ALA A 98 4.49 6.15 -13.95
C ALA A 98 3.54 5.18 -14.68
N LEU A 99 3.82 4.82 -15.92
CA LEU A 99 3.04 3.85 -16.68
C LEU A 99 3.06 2.46 -16.03
N GLY A 100 4.24 1.99 -15.58
CA GLY A 100 4.37 0.71 -14.90
C GLY A 100 3.49 0.61 -13.64
N SER A 101 3.53 1.62 -12.78
CA SER A 101 2.70 1.70 -11.58
C SER A 101 1.20 1.77 -11.91
N ALA A 102 0.81 2.61 -12.87
CA ALA A 102 -0.57 2.73 -13.32
C ALA A 102 -1.11 1.42 -13.91
N ILE A 103 -0.32 0.72 -14.75
CA ILE A 103 -0.73 -0.57 -15.34
C ILE A 103 -0.87 -1.63 -14.23
N ALA A 104 0.04 -1.69 -13.26
CA ALA A 104 -0.06 -2.64 -12.15
C ALA A 104 -1.34 -2.43 -11.34
N GLY A 105 -1.66 -1.18 -10.97
CA GLY A 105 -2.90 -0.80 -10.28
C GLY A 105 -4.15 -1.14 -11.10
N PHE A 106 -4.14 -0.81 -12.41
CA PHE A 106 -5.24 -1.13 -13.32
C PHE A 106 -5.53 -2.63 -13.43
N VAL A 107 -4.48 -3.44 -13.61
CA VAL A 107 -4.61 -4.90 -13.72
C VAL A 107 -5.19 -5.49 -12.42
N GLY A 108 -4.64 -5.11 -11.27
CA GLY A 108 -5.12 -5.60 -9.97
C GLY A 108 -6.58 -5.26 -9.73
N MET A 109 -6.95 -3.98 -9.85
CA MET A 109 -8.32 -3.55 -9.63
C MET A 109 -9.30 -4.11 -10.68
N SER A 110 -8.89 -4.19 -11.95
CA SER A 110 -9.73 -4.74 -13.01
C SER A 110 -10.13 -6.21 -12.74
N ILE A 111 -9.25 -6.97 -12.09
CA ILE A 111 -9.55 -8.36 -11.70
C ILE A 111 -10.29 -8.40 -10.36
N ALA A 112 -9.97 -7.54 -9.40
CA ALA A 112 -10.63 -7.48 -8.11
C ALA A 112 -12.15 -7.22 -8.26
N VAL A 113 -12.55 -6.22 -9.03
CA VAL A 113 -13.97 -5.92 -9.27
C VAL A 113 -14.73 -7.04 -9.99
N ARG A 114 -14.01 -7.89 -10.74
CA ARG A 114 -14.60 -9.10 -11.35
C ARG A 114 -14.59 -10.30 -10.41
N ALA A 115 -13.70 -10.31 -9.43
CA ALA A 115 -13.62 -11.34 -8.41
C ALA A 115 -14.69 -11.16 -7.33
N ASN A 116 -15.10 -9.94 -7.00
CA ASN A 116 -16.04 -9.63 -5.92
C ASN A 116 -17.29 -10.51 -5.98
N TYR A 117 -18.08 -10.37 -7.03
CA TYR A 117 -19.34 -11.14 -7.16
C TYR A 117 -19.10 -12.64 -7.43
N ARG A 118 -18.00 -13.02 -8.06
CA ARG A 118 -17.62 -14.44 -8.23
C ARG A 118 -17.23 -15.08 -6.90
N THR A 119 -16.60 -14.33 -6.00
CA THR A 119 -16.33 -14.77 -4.62
C THR A 119 -17.62 -15.02 -3.86
N THR A 120 -18.62 -14.13 -4.00
CA THR A 120 -19.96 -14.33 -3.43
C THR A 120 -20.61 -15.63 -3.95
N VAL A 121 -20.55 -15.89 -5.26
CA VAL A 121 -21.08 -17.13 -5.84
C VAL A 121 -20.33 -18.37 -5.34
N GLN A 122 -19.03 -18.30 -5.20
CA GLN A 122 -18.24 -19.41 -4.66
C GLN A 122 -18.48 -19.60 -3.16
N ALA A 123 -18.82 -18.56 -2.40
CA ALA A 123 -19.22 -18.66 -1.00
C ALA A 123 -20.54 -19.46 -0.82
N MET A 124 -21.41 -19.48 -1.83
CA MET A 124 -22.59 -20.35 -1.84
C MET A 124 -22.19 -21.87 -1.86
N LYS A 125 -21.01 -22.19 -2.42
CA LYS A 125 -20.50 -23.56 -2.52
C LYS A 125 -19.64 -23.97 -1.33
N GLY A 126 -19.00 -23.00 -0.64
CA GLY A 126 -18.17 -23.26 0.52
C GLY A 126 -17.10 -22.19 0.77
N LEU A 127 -16.48 -22.26 1.96
CA LEU A 127 -15.47 -21.32 2.42
C LEU A 127 -14.19 -21.37 1.56
N ASN A 128 -13.66 -22.59 1.28
CA ASN A 128 -12.43 -22.74 0.51
C ASN A 128 -12.56 -22.31 -0.96
N PRO A 129 -13.64 -22.60 -1.69
CA PRO A 129 -13.87 -22.03 -3.03
C PRO A 129 -13.86 -20.50 -3.03
N ALA A 130 -14.51 -19.86 -2.07
CA ALA A 130 -14.57 -18.42 -1.94
C ALA A 130 -13.16 -17.82 -1.65
N LEU A 131 -12.45 -18.35 -0.63
CA LEU A 131 -11.08 -17.94 -0.33
C LEU A 131 -10.18 -18.02 -1.54
N ARG A 132 -10.29 -19.10 -2.33
CA ARG A 132 -9.43 -19.28 -3.51
C ARG A 132 -9.67 -18.23 -4.61
N ILE A 133 -10.90 -17.78 -4.83
CA ILE A 133 -11.16 -16.74 -5.82
C ILE A 133 -10.66 -15.39 -5.32
N ALA A 134 -10.97 -15.01 -4.08
CA ALA A 134 -10.50 -13.76 -3.49
C ALA A 134 -8.97 -13.72 -3.42
N PHE A 135 -8.33 -14.79 -2.92
CA PHE A 135 -6.88 -14.88 -2.84
C PHE A 135 -6.19 -14.89 -4.21
N ASN A 136 -6.75 -15.59 -5.21
CA ASN A 136 -6.21 -15.56 -6.57
C ASN A 136 -6.28 -14.15 -7.16
N SER A 137 -7.32 -13.36 -6.84
CA SER A 137 -7.40 -11.96 -7.24
C SER A 137 -6.27 -11.12 -6.63
N GLY A 138 -6.03 -11.27 -5.33
CA GLY A 138 -4.90 -10.67 -4.66
C GLY A 138 -3.55 -11.12 -5.25
N ALA A 139 -3.42 -12.41 -5.63
CA ALA A 139 -2.22 -12.93 -6.27
C ALA A 139 -1.99 -12.34 -7.68
N VAL A 140 -3.05 -12.07 -8.45
CA VAL A 140 -2.92 -11.33 -9.71
C VAL A 140 -2.30 -9.96 -9.44
N MET A 141 -2.78 -9.23 -8.43
CA MET A 141 -2.23 -7.93 -8.06
C MET A 141 -0.76 -8.06 -7.64
N GLY A 142 -0.46 -8.92 -6.67
CA GLY A 142 0.88 -9.05 -6.11
C GLY A 142 1.92 -9.47 -7.15
N ILE A 143 1.62 -10.49 -7.96
CA ILE A 143 2.54 -10.96 -9.01
C ILE A 143 2.70 -9.94 -10.14
N SER A 144 1.63 -9.20 -10.50
CA SER A 144 1.72 -8.14 -11.51
C SER A 144 2.62 -7.00 -11.04
N VAL A 145 2.48 -6.55 -9.79
CA VAL A 145 3.30 -5.49 -9.19
C VAL A 145 4.79 -5.83 -9.26
N VAL A 146 5.19 -6.99 -8.75
CA VAL A 146 6.61 -7.38 -8.73
C VAL A 146 7.15 -7.68 -10.13
N SER A 147 6.32 -8.22 -11.02
CA SER A 147 6.74 -8.55 -12.39
C SER A 147 6.92 -7.31 -13.26
N ILE A 148 5.95 -6.38 -13.26
CA ILE A 148 6.04 -5.13 -14.01
C ILE A 148 7.16 -4.25 -13.44
N GLY A 149 7.32 -4.20 -12.11
CA GLY A 149 8.38 -3.45 -11.45
C GLY A 149 9.77 -3.95 -11.83
N LEU A 150 10.02 -5.25 -11.71
CA LEU A 150 11.32 -5.84 -12.06
C LEU A 150 11.62 -5.71 -13.55
N LEU A 151 10.67 -6.03 -14.41
CA LEU A 151 10.85 -5.92 -15.86
C LEU A 151 11.13 -4.47 -16.28
N GLY A 152 10.37 -3.51 -15.75
CA GLY A 152 10.51 -2.11 -16.06
C GLY A 152 11.89 -1.56 -15.70
N ILE A 153 12.34 -1.77 -14.44
CA ILE A 153 13.66 -1.29 -14.02
C ILE A 153 14.79 -2.03 -14.74
N THR A 154 14.62 -3.30 -15.09
CA THR A 154 15.60 -4.06 -15.89
C THR A 154 15.75 -3.45 -17.28
N ILE A 155 14.65 -3.12 -17.95
CA ILE A 155 14.68 -2.49 -19.27
C ILE A 155 15.36 -1.11 -19.21
N ILE A 156 15.03 -0.28 -18.21
CA ILE A 156 15.66 1.03 -18.00
C ILE A 156 17.17 0.88 -17.79
N HIS A 157 17.59 -0.08 -16.96
CA HIS A 157 19.00 -0.35 -16.73
C HIS A 157 19.72 -0.77 -18.01
N LEU A 158 19.14 -1.65 -18.83
CA LEU A 158 19.75 -2.12 -20.08
C LEU A 158 19.86 -1.03 -21.15
N ILE A 159 18.87 -0.12 -21.22
CA ILE A 159 18.86 0.93 -22.25
C ILE A 159 19.80 2.08 -21.88
N PHE A 160 19.76 2.53 -20.63
CA PHE A 160 20.42 3.77 -20.23
C PHE A 160 21.68 3.55 -19.39
N ASN A 161 21.79 2.42 -18.69
CA ASN A 161 22.87 2.10 -17.76
C ASN A 161 23.23 3.30 -16.83
N SER A 162 22.20 3.96 -16.31
CA SER A 162 22.30 5.19 -15.53
C SER A 162 21.48 5.08 -14.25
N THR A 163 22.12 5.36 -13.12
CA THR A 163 21.45 5.41 -11.81
C THR A 163 20.43 6.56 -11.72
N GLN A 164 20.70 7.68 -12.42
CA GLN A 164 19.73 8.78 -12.50
C GLN A 164 18.50 8.42 -13.32
N ALA A 165 18.66 7.71 -14.46
CA ALA A 165 17.54 7.18 -15.21
C ALA A 165 16.71 6.18 -14.37
N ALA A 166 17.38 5.31 -13.60
CA ALA A 166 16.72 4.41 -12.67
C ALA A 166 15.94 5.19 -11.59
N ALA A 167 16.54 6.23 -11.00
CA ALA A 167 15.85 7.12 -10.06
C ALA A 167 14.64 7.83 -10.69
N GLY A 168 14.74 8.25 -11.96
CA GLY A 168 13.62 8.78 -12.73
C GLY A 168 12.46 7.80 -12.81
N PHE A 169 12.72 6.51 -13.09
CA PHE A 169 11.69 5.45 -13.06
C PHE A 169 11.02 5.33 -11.70
N GLY A 170 11.81 5.33 -10.61
CA GLY A 170 11.29 5.33 -9.24
C GLY A 170 10.41 6.55 -8.95
N PHE A 171 10.83 7.75 -9.37
CA PHE A 171 10.05 8.96 -9.18
C PHE A 171 8.70 8.91 -9.91
N GLY A 172 8.67 8.38 -11.13
CA GLY A 172 7.41 8.16 -11.86
C GLY A 172 6.47 7.22 -11.13
N ALA A 173 7.01 6.10 -10.61
CA ALA A 173 6.26 5.16 -9.78
C ALA A 173 5.70 5.83 -8.51
N SER A 174 6.53 6.61 -7.81
CA SER A 174 6.14 7.34 -6.60
C SER A 174 5.06 8.39 -6.84
N THR A 175 5.11 9.07 -7.99
CA THR A 175 4.08 10.05 -8.38
C THR A 175 2.71 9.38 -8.47
N ILE A 176 2.60 8.28 -9.20
CA ILE A 176 1.33 7.54 -9.31
C ILE A 176 0.90 6.99 -7.95
N ALA A 177 1.82 6.39 -7.20
CA ALA A 177 1.55 5.83 -5.88
C ALA A 177 0.94 6.86 -4.93
N LEU A 178 1.51 8.06 -4.85
CA LEU A 178 1.01 9.12 -3.98
C LEU A 178 -0.44 9.49 -4.30
N PHE A 179 -0.71 9.81 -5.55
CA PHE A 179 -2.03 10.26 -5.96
C PHE A 179 -3.06 9.14 -5.86
N ALA A 180 -2.74 7.92 -6.30
CA ALA A 180 -3.64 6.77 -6.21
C ALA A 180 -3.97 6.42 -4.74
N ARG A 181 -2.98 6.47 -3.83
CA ARG A 181 -3.21 6.15 -2.41
C ARG A 181 -3.98 7.25 -1.69
N VAL A 182 -3.64 8.52 -1.92
CA VAL A 182 -4.34 9.65 -1.31
C VAL A 182 -5.75 9.81 -1.90
N GLY A 183 -5.87 9.79 -3.22
CA GLY A 183 -7.16 9.90 -3.91
C GLY A 183 -8.09 8.75 -3.58
N GLY A 184 -7.59 7.50 -3.67
CA GLY A 184 -8.32 6.29 -3.32
C GLY A 184 -8.77 6.27 -1.86
N GLY A 185 -7.86 6.62 -0.92
CA GLY A 185 -8.18 6.68 0.51
C GLY A 185 -9.22 7.75 0.85
N ILE A 186 -9.14 8.94 0.25
CA ILE A 186 -10.17 9.99 0.43
C ILE A 186 -11.52 9.51 -0.13
N TYR A 187 -11.51 8.89 -1.32
CA TYR A 187 -12.70 8.35 -1.95
C TYR A 187 -13.40 7.32 -1.05
N THR A 188 -12.67 6.28 -0.64
CA THR A 188 -13.18 5.18 0.17
C THR A 188 -13.79 5.71 1.46
N LYS A 189 -13.06 6.53 2.20
CA LYS A 189 -13.51 6.98 3.52
C LYS A 189 -14.59 8.04 3.46
N ALA A 190 -14.69 8.82 2.40
CA ALA A 190 -15.84 9.69 2.18
C ALA A 190 -17.14 8.89 1.96
N ALA A 191 -17.07 7.80 1.21
CA ALA A 191 -18.22 6.93 0.95
C ALA A 191 -18.63 6.16 2.22
N ASP A 192 -17.67 5.54 2.91
CA ASP A 192 -17.85 4.76 4.14
C ASP A 192 -18.45 5.63 5.27
N ILE A 193 -17.84 6.78 5.59
CA ILE A 193 -18.38 7.72 6.60
C ILE A 193 -19.79 8.19 6.22
N GLY A 194 -20.04 8.47 4.94
CA GLY A 194 -21.37 8.85 4.46
C GLY A 194 -22.40 7.74 4.63
N ALA A 195 -22.01 6.49 4.35
CA ALA A 195 -22.85 5.31 4.53
C ALA A 195 -23.15 5.07 6.00
N ASP A 196 -22.14 5.14 6.86
CA ASP A 196 -22.23 4.82 8.28
C ASP A 196 -22.99 5.88 9.08
N LEU A 197 -22.62 7.16 8.95
CA LEU A 197 -23.27 8.22 9.74
C LEU A 197 -24.76 8.35 9.43
N VAL A 198 -25.15 8.32 8.17
CA VAL A 198 -26.57 8.48 7.81
C VAL A 198 -27.29 7.15 7.88
N GLY A 199 -26.74 6.09 7.31
CA GLY A 199 -27.39 4.79 7.24
C GLY A 199 -27.53 4.13 8.61
N LYS A 200 -26.41 3.92 9.31
CA LYS A 200 -26.39 3.18 10.58
C LYS A 200 -26.86 4.03 11.76
N LEU A 201 -26.36 5.27 11.90
CA LEU A 201 -26.61 6.07 13.11
C LEU A 201 -27.88 6.92 13.00
N GLU A 202 -28.18 7.59 11.87
CA GLU A 202 -29.36 8.46 11.76
C GLU A 202 -30.64 7.68 11.39
N VAL A 203 -30.53 6.77 10.42
CA VAL A 203 -31.72 6.04 9.87
C VAL A 203 -31.88 4.66 10.51
N GLY A 204 -30.80 4.07 11.02
CA GLY A 204 -30.83 2.77 11.69
C GLY A 204 -31.02 1.57 10.74
N ILE A 205 -30.62 1.69 9.48
CA ILE A 205 -30.59 0.57 8.52
C ILE A 205 -29.30 -0.24 8.70
N PRO A 206 -29.34 -1.56 8.39
CA PRO A 206 -28.16 -2.40 8.46
C PRO A 206 -27.03 -1.93 7.54
N GLU A 207 -25.81 -2.35 7.83
CA GLU A 207 -24.65 -2.24 6.94
C GLU A 207 -24.94 -2.96 5.61
N ASP A 208 -24.42 -2.44 4.52
CA ASP A 208 -24.63 -2.96 3.15
C ASP A 208 -26.11 -2.98 2.68
N ASP A 209 -27.02 -2.29 3.37
CA ASP A 209 -28.40 -2.26 2.95
C ASP A 209 -28.56 -1.58 1.59
N PRO A 210 -29.21 -2.22 0.60
CA PRO A 210 -29.35 -1.65 -0.75
C PRO A 210 -30.19 -0.35 -0.82
N ARG A 211 -30.85 0.03 0.26
CA ARG A 211 -31.52 1.33 0.38
C ARG A 211 -30.55 2.49 0.62
N ASN A 212 -29.34 2.20 1.11
CA ASN A 212 -28.34 3.23 1.34
C ASN A 212 -27.67 3.65 0.03
N PRO A 213 -27.78 4.92 -0.40
CA PRO A 213 -27.19 5.39 -1.64
C PRO A 213 -25.66 5.28 -1.71
N ALA A 214 -24.98 5.30 -0.58
CA ALA A 214 -23.51 5.26 -0.52
C ALA A 214 -22.93 3.85 -0.57
N THR A 215 -23.71 2.77 -0.40
CA THR A 215 -23.21 1.38 -0.32
C THR A 215 -22.39 0.96 -1.55
N ILE A 216 -22.84 1.31 -2.77
CA ILE A 216 -22.06 0.99 -3.98
C ILE A 216 -20.79 1.84 -4.05
N ALA A 217 -20.85 3.11 -3.62
CA ALA A 217 -19.67 3.97 -3.60
C ALA A 217 -18.64 3.47 -2.61
N ASP A 218 -19.08 2.94 -1.47
CA ASP A 218 -18.24 2.30 -0.45
C ASP A 218 -17.54 1.05 -1.01
N ASN A 219 -18.30 0.12 -1.58
CA ASN A 219 -17.74 -1.07 -2.24
C ASN A 219 -16.77 -0.73 -3.40
N VAL A 220 -17.01 0.36 -4.14
CA VAL A 220 -16.06 0.88 -5.14
C VAL A 220 -14.79 1.36 -4.45
N GLY A 221 -14.92 2.06 -3.34
CA GLY A 221 -13.83 2.61 -2.56
C GLY A 221 -12.80 1.57 -2.15
N ASP A 222 -13.23 0.43 -1.62
CA ASP A 222 -12.35 -0.66 -1.21
C ASP A 222 -11.45 -1.13 -2.37
N ASN A 223 -12.02 -1.25 -3.57
CA ASN A 223 -11.23 -1.63 -4.74
C ASN A 223 -10.24 -0.53 -5.17
N VAL A 224 -10.64 0.73 -5.05
CA VAL A 224 -9.82 1.88 -5.44
C VAL A 224 -8.69 2.12 -4.43
N GLY A 225 -9.02 2.21 -3.14
CA GLY A 225 -8.07 2.52 -2.07
C GLY A 225 -7.16 1.36 -1.73
N ASP A 226 -7.75 0.20 -1.45
CA ASP A 226 -7.05 -0.93 -0.85
C ASP A 226 -6.61 -2.00 -1.86
N VAL A 227 -6.99 -1.90 -3.14
CA VAL A 227 -6.37 -2.70 -4.19
C VAL A 227 -5.47 -1.82 -5.06
N ALA A 228 -6.02 -0.85 -5.80
CA ALA A 228 -5.21 -0.06 -6.74
C ALA A 228 -4.20 0.85 -6.02
N GLY A 229 -4.62 1.60 -4.98
CA GLY A 229 -3.75 2.51 -4.23
C GLY A 229 -2.63 1.78 -3.48
N MET A 230 -2.94 0.66 -2.82
CA MET A 230 -1.96 -0.15 -2.11
C MET A 230 -0.98 -0.83 -3.07
N GLY A 231 -1.46 -1.31 -4.22
CA GLY A 231 -0.59 -1.90 -5.21
C GLY A 231 0.43 -0.92 -5.79
N ALA A 232 0.02 0.33 -6.03
CA ALA A 232 0.92 1.39 -6.47
C ALA A 232 1.96 1.76 -5.39
N ASP A 233 1.58 1.81 -4.10
CA ASP A 233 2.49 2.04 -2.96
C ASP A 233 3.57 0.96 -2.86
N LEU A 234 3.18 -0.31 -2.96
CA LEU A 234 4.12 -1.42 -2.87
C LEU A 234 4.95 -1.59 -4.15
N PHE A 235 4.43 -1.21 -5.32
CA PHE A 235 5.21 -1.09 -6.55
C PHE A 235 6.36 -0.10 -6.37
N GLU A 236 6.07 1.08 -5.83
CA GLU A 236 7.06 2.11 -5.51
C GLU A 236 8.13 1.60 -4.54
N SER A 237 7.72 0.94 -3.43
CA SER A 237 8.65 0.40 -2.45
C SER A 237 9.58 -0.64 -3.04
N TYR A 238 9.03 -1.53 -3.87
CA TYR A 238 9.78 -2.61 -4.52
C TYR A 238 10.82 -2.06 -5.50
N VAL A 239 10.42 -1.19 -6.39
CA VAL A 239 11.30 -0.55 -7.35
C VAL A 239 12.32 0.35 -6.66
N GLY A 240 11.88 1.14 -5.67
CA GLY A 240 12.74 2.05 -4.90
C GLY A 240 13.85 1.33 -4.15
N SER A 241 13.60 0.14 -3.59
CA SER A 241 14.63 -0.66 -2.91
C SER A 241 15.69 -1.18 -3.88
N ILE A 242 15.29 -1.62 -5.09
CA ILE A 242 16.21 -2.04 -6.14
C ILE A 242 17.08 -0.85 -6.58
N ILE A 243 16.48 0.31 -6.83
CA ILE A 243 17.17 1.54 -7.24
C ILE A 243 18.16 1.99 -6.17
N ALA A 244 17.75 2.03 -4.90
CA ALA A 244 18.64 2.39 -3.79
C ALA A 244 19.87 1.47 -3.72
N THR A 245 19.65 0.15 -3.88
CA THR A 245 20.74 -0.82 -3.88
C THR A 245 21.72 -0.58 -5.05
N MET A 246 21.20 -0.34 -6.25
CA MET A 246 22.02 -0.02 -7.43
C MET A 246 22.84 1.26 -7.25
N THR A 247 22.28 2.28 -6.60
CA THR A 247 22.97 3.57 -6.39
C THR A 247 24.10 3.45 -5.35
N LEU A 248 23.99 2.53 -4.41
CA LEU A 248 24.94 2.36 -3.31
C LEU A 248 26.06 1.35 -3.60
N VAL A 249 26.19 0.88 -4.83
CA VAL A 249 27.21 -0.13 -5.22
C VAL A 249 28.64 0.36 -4.93
N SER A 250 28.93 1.64 -5.12
CA SER A 250 30.26 2.23 -4.90
C SER A 250 30.73 2.20 -3.43
N VAL A 251 29.83 1.97 -2.49
CA VAL A 251 30.12 1.97 -1.03
C VAL A 251 29.89 0.61 -0.37
N VAL A 252 29.83 -0.46 -1.16
CA VAL A 252 29.73 -1.83 -0.65
C VAL A 252 31.01 -2.19 0.12
N THR A 253 30.86 -2.85 1.29
CA THR A 253 31.99 -3.13 2.19
C THR A 253 32.52 -4.58 2.12
N PHE A 254 31.76 -5.49 1.51
CA PHE A 254 32.23 -6.87 1.28
C PHE A 254 32.74 -7.07 -0.14
N THR A 255 33.52 -8.13 -0.36
CA THR A 255 34.16 -8.38 -1.66
C THR A 255 33.17 -8.88 -2.68
N ILE A 256 32.82 -8.03 -3.65
CA ILE A 256 31.97 -8.33 -4.80
C ILE A 256 32.37 -7.39 -5.95
N SER A 257 32.22 -7.83 -7.21
CA SER A 257 32.42 -6.91 -8.33
C SER A 257 31.27 -5.90 -8.42
N GLU A 258 31.53 -4.66 -8.86
CA GLU A 258 30.52 -3.63 -9.01
C GLU A 258 29.34 -4.10 -9.89
N GLU A 259 29.64 -4.79 -10.99
CA GLU A 259 28.61 -5.34 -11.88
C GLU A 259 27.74 -6.37 -11.18
N SER A 260 28.34 -7.30 -10.42
CA SER A 260 27.57 -8.29 -9.64
C SER A 260 26.78 -7.65 -8.50
N ALA A 261 27.33 -6.62 -7.84
CA ALA A 261 26.60 -5.86 -6.82
C ALA A 261 25.40 -5.11 -7.41
N THR A 262 25.54 -4.54 -8.61
CA THR A 262 24.44 -3.89 -9.32
C THR A 262 23.32 -4.88 -9.67
N LEU A 263 23.68 -6.10 -10.08
CA LEU A 263 22.73 -7.12 -10.54
C LEU A 263 22.15 -7.97 -9.38
N LEU A 264 22.75 -7.95 -8.19
CA LEU A 264 22.29 -8.74 -7.04
C LEU A 264 20.81 -8.48 -6.67
N PRO A 265 20.31 -7.24 -6.56
CA PRO A 265 18.90 -6.99 -6.27
C PRO A 265 17.96 -7.56 -7.35
N PHE A 266 18.35 -7.59 -8.61
CA PHE A 266 17.57 -8.19 -9.70
C PHE A 266 17.47 -9.72 -9.54
N PHE A 267 18.56 -10.35 -9.11
CA PHE A 267 18.57 -11.79 -8.81
C PHE A 267 17.60 -12.12 -7.66
N ILE A 268 17.72 -11.42 -6.52
CA ILE A 268 16.85 -11.65 -5.35
C ILE A 268 15.39 -11.40 -5.70
N ALA A 269 15.11 -10.34 -6.46
CA ALA A 269 13.78 -10.02 -6.96
C ALA A 269 13.21 -11.14 -7.86
N SER A 270 14.02 -11.69 -8.76
CA SER A 270 13.63 -12.81 -9.62
C SER A 270 13.29 -14.06 -8.82
N VAL A 271 14.14 -14.42 -7.85
CA VAL A 271 13.87 -15.54 -6.93
C VAL A 271 12.58 -15.29 -6.13
N GLY A 272 12.35 -14.05 -5.72
CA GLY A 272 11.15 -13.62 -5.01
C GLY A 272 9.86 -13.84 -5.81
N ILE A 273 9.86 -13.56 -7.12
CA ILE A 273 8.70 -13.81 -7.99
C ILE A 273 8.41 -15.32 -8.07
N ILE A 274 9.44 -16.15 -8.32
CA ILE A 274 9.26 -17.60 -8.41
C ILE A 274 8.74 -18.16 -7.07
N SER A 275 9.32 -17.74 -5.96
CA SER A 275 8.92 -18.21 -4.63
C SER A 275 7.49 -17.77 -4.29
N SER A 276 7.06 -16.58 -4.69
CA SER A 276 5.68 -16.10 -4.53
C SER A 276 4.69 -16.91 -5.36
N ILE A 277 5.05 -17.27 -6.61
CA ILE A 277 4.23 -18.16 -7.45
C ILE A 277 4.05 -19.53 -6.75
N ILE A 278 5.14 -20.12 -6.25
CA ILE A 278 5.08 -21.40 -5.53
C ILE A 278 4.23 -21.28 -4.27
N GLY A 279 4.42 -20.21 -3.48
CA GLY A 279 3.66 -19.93 -2.26
C GLY A 279 2.15 -19.84 -2.50
N THR A 280 1.73 -19.29 -3.64
CA THR A 280 0.31 -19.18 -4.01
C THR A 280 -0.40 -20.54 -4.09
N PHE A 281 0.27 -21.61 -4.48
CA PHE A 281 -0.32 -22.94 -4.53
C PHE A 281 -0.50 -23.60 -3.16
N LEU A 282 0.19 -23.11 -2.13
CA LEU A 282 0.16 -23.67 -0.77
C LEU A 282 -0.98 -23.10 0.07
N VAL A 283 -1.57 -21.99 -0.33
CA VAL A 283 -2.70 -21.35 0.38
C VAL A 283 -3.98 -22.16 0.14
N ARG A 284 -4.44 -22.88 1.18
CA ARG A 284 -5.64 -23.73 1.13
C ARG A 284 -6.28 -23.81 2.52
N THR A 285 -7.61 -23.91 2.56
CA THR A 285 -8.36 -24.09 3.82
C THR A 285 -9.38 -25.21 3.72
N LYS A 286 -9.97 -25.56 4.86
CA LYS A 286 -11.06 -26.54 4.96
C LYS A 286 -12.36 -25.85 5.35
N GLU A 287 -13.49 -26.45 5.04
CA GLU A 287 -14.79 -25.97 5.50
C GLU A 287 -14.85 -25.99 7.04
N GLY A 288 -15.43 -24.94 7.64
CA GLY A 288 -15.49 -24.80 9.08
C GLY A 288 -14.15 -24.50 9.77
N ALA A 289 -13.13 -24.06 9.03
CA ALA A 289 -11.84 -23.68 9.60
C ALA A 289 -11.99 -22.51 10.59
N SER A 290 -11.29 -22.62 11.73
CA SER A 290 -11.20 -21.50 12.69
C SER A 290 -10.37 -20.35 12.10
N MET A 291 -10.55 -19.14 12.63
CA MET A 291 -9.77 -17.95 12.25
C MET A 291 -8.26 -18.21 12.32
N GLY A 292 -7.76 -18.84 13.38
CA GLY A 292 -6.35 -19.22 13.48
C GLY A 292 -5.88 -20.17 12.37
N SER A 293 -6.73 -21.11 11.95
CA SER A 293 -6.42 -22.02 10.82
C SER A 293 -6.38 -21.28 9.48
N LEU A 294 -7.28 -20.31 9.29
CA LEU A 294 -7.29 -19.46 8.10
C LEU A 294 -6.04 -18.59 8.02
N LEU A 295 -5.65 -17.94 9.11
CA LEU A 295 -4.41 -17.17 9.22
C LEU A 295 -3.18 -18.03 8.91
N TRP A 296 -3.10 -19.24 9.46
CA TRP A 296 -1.99 -20.15 9.19
C TRP A 296 -1.95 -20.59 7.71
N SER A 297 -3.08 -20.73 7.06
CA SER A 297 -3.14 -21.03 5.62
C SER A 297 -2.43 -19.93 4.79
N LEU A 298 -2.72 -18.67 5.06
CA LEU A 298 -2.07 -17.53 4.38
C LEU A 298 -0.58 -17.43 4.74
N ARG A 299 -0.24 -17.56 6.02
CA ARG A 299 1.15 -17.54 6.50
C ARG A 299 2.00 -18.65 5.88
N THR A 300 1.43 -19.82 5.65
CA THR A 300 2.14 -20.93 4.99
C THR A 300 2.65 -20.51 3.62
N GLY A 301 1.87 -19.76 2.83
CA GLY A 301 2.32 -19.21 1.56
C GLY A 301 3.51 -18.25 1.71
N ILE A 302 3.40 -17.28 2.64
CA ILE A 302 4.43 -16.26 2.88
C ILE A 302 5.72 -16.90 3.40
N PHE A 303 5.62 -17.75 4.43
CA PHE A 303 6.80 -18.40 5.01
C PHE A 303 7.50 -19.34 4.04
N SER A 304 6.72 -20.08 3.23
CA SER A 304 7.30 -20.93 2.20
C SER A 304 8.07 -20.12 1.17
N ALA A 305 7.54 -18.98 0.74
CA ALA A 305 8.24 -18.08 -0.17
C ALA A 305 9.53 -17.54 0.44
N GLY A 306 9.49 -17.08 1.70
CA GLY A 306 10.67 -16.63 2.43
C GLY A 306 11.74 -17.72 2.59
N ILE A 307 11.33 -18.95 2.93
CA ILE A 307 12.24 -20.09 3.05
C ILE A 307 12.89 -20.40 1.70
N ILE A 308 12.16 -20.35 0.59
CA ILE A 308 12.73 -20.60 -0.75
C ILE A 308 13.75 -19.51 -1.09
N VAL A 309 13.46 -18.22 -0.83
CA VAL A 309 14.40 -17.12 -1.05
C VAL A 309 15.68 -17.35 -0.23
N LEU A 310 15.57 -17.66 1.05
CA LEU A 310 16.71 -17.93 1.92
C LEU A 310 17.50 -19.15 1.46
N PHE A 311 16.82 -20.24 1.10
CA PHE A 311 17.49 -21.45 0.63
C PHE A 311 18.28 -21.20 -0.66
N VAL A 312 17.70 -20.49 -1.64
CA VAL A 312 18.38 -20.18 -2.90
C VAL A 312 19.56 -19.23 -2.63
N THR A 313 19.37 -18.18 -1.81
CA THR A 313 20.46 -17.27 -1.45
C THR A 313 21.60 -18.01 -0.75
N LEU A 314 21.29 -18.89 0.20
CA LEU A 314 22.30 -19.70 0.89
C LEU A 314 23.03 -20.64 -0.09
N LEU A 315 22.31 -21.27 -1.02
CA LEU A 315 22.92 -22.13 -2.03
C LEU A 315 23.91 -21.35 -2.90
N MET A 316 23.59 -20.10 -3.24
CA MET A 316 24.46 -19.25 -4.04
C MET A 316 25.75 -18.84 -3.27
N THR A 317 25.69 -18.75 -1.95
CA THR A 317 26.91 -18.53 -1.14
C THR A 317 27.82 -19.76 -1.09
N PHE A 318 27.26 -20.97 -1.07
CA PHE A 318 28.06 -22.21 -1.15
C PHE A 318 28.70 -22.47 -2.51
N THR A 319 28.23 -21.81 -3.54
CA THR A 319 28.84 -21.87 -4.90
C THR A 319 29.82 -20.73 -5.15
N ASP A 320 30.22 -19.99 -4.13
CA ASP A 320 31.09 -18.80 -4.17
C ASP A 320 30.59 -17.70 -5.12
N LEU A 321 29.29 -17.71 -5.43
CA LEU A 321 28.70 -16.74 -6.31
C LEU A 321 28.50 -15.39 -5.61
N PHE A 322 28.01 -15.45 -4.37
CA PHE A 322 27.85 -14.29 -3.49
C PHE A 322 28.49 -14.55 -2.13
N PRO A 323 29.04 -13.52 -1.50
CA PRO A 323 29.59 -13.64 -0.15
C PRO A 323 28.46 -13.93 0.87
N ILE A 324 28.84 -14.58 1.99
CA ILE A 324 27.89 -15.03 3.02
C ILE A 324 27.13 -13.87 3.68
N GLU A 325 27.69 -12.67 3.67
CA GLU A 325 27.07 -11.44 4.14
C GLU A 325 25.72 -11.19 3.45
N VAL A 326 25.62 -11.48 2.16
CA VAL A 326 24.36 -11.35 1.38
C VAL A 326 23.25 -12.19 2.01
N PHE A 327 23.53 -13.44 2.38
CA PHE A 327 22.54 -14.30 3.03
C PHE A 327 22.05 -13.69 4.36
N TRP A 328 22.98 -13.22 5.20
CA TRP A 328 22.62 -12.65 6.49
C TRP A 328 21.85 -11.34 6.36
N ILE A 329 22.17 -10.52 5.37
CA ILE A 329 21.45 -9.27 5.07
C ILE A 329 20.02 -9.57 4.62
N ILE A 330 19.83 -10.52 3.68
CA ILE A 330 18.50 -10.92 3.20
C ILE A 330 17.67 -11.53 4.33
N LEU A 331 18.28 -12.39 5.16
CA LEU A 331 17.62 -12.95 6.34
C LEU A 331 17.17 -11.84 7.30
N THR A 332 18.03 -10.86 7.56
CA THR A 332 17.70 -9.71 8.44
C THR A 332 16.50 -8.95 7.92
N GLY A 333 16.44 -8.64 6.62
CA GLY A 333 15.29 -7.96 6.00
C GLY A 333 14.00 -8.76 6.11
N LEU A 334 14.03 -10.05 5.76
CA LEU A 334 12.86 -10.94 5.85
C LEU A 334 12.33 -11.07 7.28
N VAL A 335 13.23 -11.31 8.23
CA VAL A 335 12.85 -11.44 9.65
C VAL A 335 12.29 -10.14 10.20
N ALA A 336 12.88 -9.01 9.84
CA ALA A 336 12.36 -7.69 10.24
C ALA A 336 10.93 -7.49 9.72
N GLY A 337 10.65 -7.79 8.46
CA GLY A 337 9.30 -7.69 7.88
C GLY A 337 8.28 -8.56 8.59
N ILE A 338 8.62 -9.81 8.91
CA ILE A 338 7.77 -10.74 9.65
C ILE A 338 7.47 -10.22 11.06
N ILE A 339 8.49 -9.74 11.79
CA ILE A 339 8.31 -9.24 13.16
C ILE A 339 7.44 -7.99 13.17
N ILE A 340 7.67 -7.03 12.26
CA ILE A 340 6.91 -5.78 12.19
C ILE A 340 5.44 -6.08 11.84
N GLY A 341 5.18 -6.92 10.84
CA GLY A 341 3.83 -7.34 10.50
C GLY A 341 3.11 -8.03 11.65
N THR A 342 3.79 -8.96 12.33
CA THR A 342 3.24 -9.66 13.50
C THR A 342 2.99 -8.70 14.67
N ALA A 343 3.86 -7.72 14.90
CA ALA A 343 3.67 -6.71 15.95
C ALA A 343 2.42 -5.85 15.70
N SER A 344 2.20 -5.44 14.44
CA SER A 344 0.98 -4.72 14.04
C SER A 344 -0.26 -5.58 14.21
N GLU A 345 -0.22 -6.86 13.83
CA GLU A 345 -1.31 -7.82 14.06
C GLU A 345 -1.64 -7.96 15.54
N ILE A 346 -0.63 -8.14 16.41
CA ILE A 346 -0.83 -8.25 17.86
C ILE A 346 -1.48 -6.98 18.44
N ALA A 347 -1.14 -5.82 17.91
CA ALA A 347 -1.69 -4.55 18.37
C ALA A 347 -3.15 -4.35 17.93
N THR A 348 -3.54 -4.88 16.75
CA THR A 348 -4.82 -4.54 16.11
C THR A 348 -5.85 -5.65 16.11
N SER A 349 -5.46 -6.93 16.15
CA SER A 349 -6.40 -8.05 16.08
C SER A 349 -7.13 -8.29 17.39
N TYR A 350 -8.43 -8.54 17.31
CA TYR A 350 -9.26 -8.89 18.47
C TYR A 350 -9.01 -10.30 19.02
N GLU A 351 -8.14 -11.09 18.41
CA GLU A 351 -7.66 -12.34 19.03
C GLU A 351 -6.80 -12.05 20.27
N TYR A 352 -6.11 -10.90 20.29
CA TYR A 352 -5.22 -10.50 21.36
C TYR A 352 -5.87 -9.57 22.37
N LYS A 353 -5.27 -9.48 23.56
CA LYS A 353 -5.80 -8.72 24.71
C LYS A 353 -5.89 -7.22 24.48
N TYR A 354 -5.04 -6.66 23.64
CA TYR A 354 -4.94 -5.19 23.43
C TYR A 354 -6.25 -4.63 22.85
N THR A 355 -6.71 -5.21 21.75
CA THR A 355 -7.97 -4.82 21.10
C THR A 355 -9.20 -5.20 21.94
N LYS A 356 -9.17 -6.35 22.65
CA LYS A 356 -10.24 -6.70 23.58
C LYS A 356 -10.36 -5.67 24.71
N ASN A 357 -9.24 -5.24 25.29
CA ASN A 357 -9.24 -4.20 26.32
C ASN A 357 -9.71 -2.86 25.78
N LEU A 358 -9.40 -2.53 24.52
CA LEU A 358 -9.92 -1.34 23.86
C LEU A 358 -11.44 -1.42 23.69
N ALA A 359 -11.97 -2.57 23.27
CA ALA A 359 -13.41 -2.80 23.16
C ALA A 359 -14.13 -2.66 24.52
N GLU A 360 -13.52 -3.13 25.62
CA GLU A 360 -14.07 -2.94 26.97
C GLU A 360 -14.24 -1.45 27.35
N GLN A 361 -13.37 -0.57 26.84
CA GLN A 361 -13.47 0.88 27.09
C GLN A 361 -14.68 1.52 26.41
N ALA A 362 -15.22 0.89 25.36
CA ALA A 362 -16.45 1.34 24.72
C ALA A 362 -17.67 1.36 25.65
N LYS A 363 -17.67 0.54 26.73
CA LYS A 363 -18.73 0.54 27.75
C LYS A 363 -18.86 1.89 28.48
N THR A 364 -17.79 2.67 28.55
CA THR A 364 -17.78 3.98 29.21
C THR A 364 -18.10 5.13 28.25
N GLY A 365 -18.14 4.86 26.95
CA GLY A 365 -18.53 5.81 25.93
C GLY A 365 -17.44 6.11 24.89
N PRO A 366 -17.73 6.99 23.91
CA PRO A 366 -16.83 7.22 22.77
C PRO A 366 -15.50 7.88 23.17
N ALA A 367 -15.48 8.74 24.16
CA ALA A 367 -14.24 9.45 24.57
C ALA A 367 -13.16 8.47 25.05
N THR A 368 -13.53 7.48 25.84
CA THR A 368 -12.58 6.52 26.40
C THR A 368 -12.00 5.59 25.34
N ILE A 369 -12.81 5.10 24.41
CA ILE A 369 -12.31 4.26 23.32
C ILE A 369 -11.41 5.04 22.37
N ILE A 370 -11.70 6.32 22.09
CA ILE A 370 -10.84 7.18 21.27
C ILE A 370 -9.47 7.37 21.95
N ILE A 371 -9.45 7.78 23.23
CA ILE A 371 -8.19 7.96 23.98
C ILE A 371 -7.42 6.63 24.06
N GLY A 372 -8.11 5.53 24.33
CA GLY A 372 -7.50 4.21 24.42
C GLY A 372 -6.84 3.76 23.13
N GLY A 373 -7.49 3.99 21.97
CA GLY A 373 -6.92 3.65 20.67
C GLY A 373 -5.72 4.52 20.27
N LEU A 374 -5.75 5.83 20.58
CA LEU A 374 -4.58 6.68 20.41
C LEU A 374 -3.40 6.19 21.25
N GLY A 375 -3.64 5.88 22.53
CA GLY A 375 -2.60 5.35 23.41
C GLY A 375 -2.04 4.00 22.93
N LEU A 376 -2.92 3.11 22.45
CA LEU A 376 -2.52 1.82 21.87
C LEU A 376 -1.65 2.01 20.62
N GLY A 377 -2.07 2.89 19.71
CA GLY A 377 -1.29 3.20 18.50
C GLY A 377 0.08 3.77 18.83
N MET A 378 0.20 4.70 19.78
CA MET A 378 1.49 5.22 20.23
C MET A 378 2.39 4.11 20.79
N MET A 379 1.87 3.23 21.66
CA MET A 379 2.62 2.12 22.23
C MET A 379 3.04 1.09 21.17
N SER A 380 2.25 0.89 20.14
CA SER A 380 2.52 -0.07 19.07
C SER A 380 3.74 0.29 18.20
N THR A 381 4.22 1.54 18.27
CA THR A 381 5.43 1.98 17.55
C THR A 381 6.72 1.39 18.09
N ILE A 382 6.74 0.92 19.35
CA ILE A 382 7.98 0.51 20.05
C ILE A 382 8.65 -0.68 19.34
N ILE A 383 7.91 -1.77 19.11
CA ILE A 383 8.50 -2.98 18.52
C ILE A 383 8.98 -2.75 17.09
N PRO A 384 8.17 -2.18 16.17
CA PRO A 384 8.65 -1.87 14.83
C PRO A 384 9.89 -0.96 14.82
N THR A 385 9.95 0.04 15.71
CA THR A 385 11.12 0.93 15.80
C THR A 385 12.38 0.19 16.22
N ILE A 386 12.30 -0.65 17.26
CA ILE A 386 13.44 -1.45 17.71
C ILE A 386 13.91 -2.40 16.60
N VAL A 387 12.98 -3.03 15.90
CA VAL A 387 13.29 -3.97 14.81
C VAL A 387 13.95 -3.27 13.64
N ILE A 388 13.48 -2.08 13.24
CA ILE A 388 14.12 -1.28 12.18
C ILE A 388 15.53 -0.85 12.60
N ILE A 389 15.72 -0.37 13.82
CA ILE A 389 17.04 -0.02 14.35
C ILE A 389 17.99 -1.23 14.29
N ALA A 390 17.52 -2.39 14.75
CA ALA A 390 18.33 -3.63 14.72
C ALA A 390 18.64 -4.06 13.28
N ALA A 391 17.65 -4.01 12.38
CA ALA A 391 17.83 -4.37 10.97
C ALA A 391 18.85 -3.44 10.29
N MET A 392 18.74 -2.13 10.49
CA MET A 392 19.72 -1.16 9.96
C MET A 392 21.11 -1.40 10.53
N ALA A 393 21.24 -1.60 11.85
CA ALA A 393 22.54 -1.82 12.50
C ALA A 393 23.22 -3.11 12.02
N ILE A 394 22.49 -4.22 11.95
CA ILE A 394 23.03 -5.52 11.48
C ILE A 394 23.43 -5.42 10.02
N SER A 395 22.53 -4.88 9.16
CA SER A 395 22.80 -4.78 7.72
C SER A 395 23.96 -3.84 7.41
N TYR A 396 24.08 -2.75 8.17
CA TYR A 396 25.22 -1.83 8.05
C TYR A 396 26.56 -2.49 8.44
N GLN A 397 26.58 -3.26 9.52
CA GLN A 397 27.79 -3.99 9.95
C GLN A 397 28.23 -5.03 8.90
N LEU A 398 27.29 -5.62 8.19
CA LEU A 398 27.57 -6.66 7.19
C LEU A 398 27.93 -6.07 5.81
N GLY A 399 27.30 -4.97 5.39
CA GLY A 399 27.41 -4.47 4.01
C GLY A 399 27.41 -2.94 3.86
N GLY A 400 27.65 -2.18 4.94
CA GLY A 400 27.59 -0.73 4.90
C GLY A 400 26.20 -0.21 4.50
N PHE A 401 26.14 0.95 3.87
CA PHE A 401 24.88 1.51 3.36
C PHE A 401 24.22 0.63 2.28
N TYR A 402 25.03 -0.03 1.46
CA TYR A 402 24.55 -1.02 0.49
C TYR A 402 23.80 -2.17 1.18
N GLY A 403 24.32 -2.63 2.34
CA GLY A 403 23.66 -3.68 3.13
C GLY A 403 22.26 -3.27 3.61
N ILE A 404 22.05 -2.01 4.01
CA ILE A 404 20.72 -1.51 4.41
C ILE A 404 19.74 -1.56 3.22
N ALA A 405 20.18 -1.12 2.04
CA ALA A 405 19.36 -1.17 0.84
C ALA A 405 19.03 -2.61 0.41
N LEU A 406 20.00 -3.50 0.48
CA LEU A 406 19.82 -4.92 0.17
C LEU A 406 18.89 -5.62 1.18
N ALA A 407 18.88 -5.21 2.46
CA ALA A 407 17.92 -5.70 3.44
C ALA A 407 16.48 -5.29 3.10
N ALA A 408 16.28 -4.08 2.55
CA ALA A 408 14.97 -3.67 2.04
C ALA A 408 14.53 -4.55 0.86
N VAL A 409 15.43 -4.87 -0.08
CA VAL A 409 15.17 -5.85 -1.16
C VAL A 409 14.84 -7.22 -0.59
N GLY A 410 15.57 -7.67 0.43
CA GLY A 410 15.31 -8.92 1.14
C GLY A 410 13.92 -8.96 1.77
N MET A 411 13.53 -7.90 2.48
CA MET A 411 12.19 -7.76 3.05
C MET A 411 11.12 -7.86 1.95
N LEU A 412 11.30 -7.13 0.84
CA LEU A 412 10.36 -7.07 -0.27
C LEU A 412 10.44 -8.28 -1.23
N SER A 413 11.36 -9.22 -1.03
CA SER A 413 11.48 -10.40 -1.88
C SER A 413 10.24 -11.30 -1.86
N THR A 414 9.47 -11.29 -0.78
CA THR A 414 8.19 -12.01 -0.67
C THR A 414 6.97 -11.16 -1.04
N LEU A 415 7.18 -9.96 -1.60
CA LEU A 415 6.09 -9.00 -1.84
C LEU A 415 4.96 -9.58 -2.69
N GLY A 416 5.26 -10.39 -3.71
CA GLY A 416 4.23 -10.96 -4.58
C GLY A 416 3.16 -11.75 -3.83
N ILE A 417 3.57 -12.57 -2.85
CA ILE A 417 2.64 -13.35 -2.02
C ILE A 417 2.10 -12.52 -0.85
N THR A 418 2.90 -11.62 -0.26
CA THR A 418 2.47 -10.77 0.84
C THR A 418 1.36 -9.83 0.39
N LEU A 419 1.52 -9.17 -0.77
CA LEU A 419 0.47 -8.34 -1.35
C LEU A 419 -0.77 -9.16 -1.74
N ALA A 420 -0.60 -10.42 -2.15
CA ALA A 420 -1.73 -11.31 -2.41
C ALA A 420 -2.57 -11.55 -1.15
N THR A 421 -1.94 -11.66 0.01
CA THR A 421 -2.63 -11.84 1.31
C THR A 421 -3.23 -10.55 1.87
N ASP A 422 -2.93 -9.41 1.28
CA ASP A 422 -3.50 -8.12 1.66
C ASP A 422 -4.64 -7.74 0.70
N ALA A 423 -4.39 -7.77 -0.61
CA ALA A 423 -5.35 -7.38 -1.64
C ALA A 423 -6.57 -8.33 -1.79
N TYR A 424 -6.59 -9.50 -1.13
CA TYR A 424 -7.79 -10.34 -1.12
C TYR A 424 -8.88 -9.79 -0.18
N GLY A 425 -8.50 -9.05 0.88
CA GLY A 425 -9.41 -8.51 1.89
C GLY A 425 -10.56 -7.71 1.28
N PRO A 426 -10.30 -6.65 0.50
CA PRO A 426 -11.32 -5.87 -0.18
C PRO A 426 -12.26 -6.70 -1.06
N VAL A 427 -11.77 -7.78 -1.68
CA VAL A 427 -12.60 -8.68 -2.48
C VAL A 427 -13.53 -9.52 -1.60
N ALA A 428 -13.08 -9.91 -0.42
CA ALA A 428 -13.88 -10.68 0.54
C ALA A 428 -14.97 -9.80 1.18
N ASP A 429 -14.64 -8.57 1.54
CA ASP A 429 -15.56 -7.57 2.08
C ASP A 429 -16.66 -7.24 1.06
N ASN A 430 -16.28 -6.85 -0.14
CA ASN A 430 -17.23 -6.63 -1.24
C ASN A 430 -18.12 -7.86 -1.51
N ALA A 431 -17.58 -9.07 -1.41
CA ALA A 431 -18.40 -10.28 -1.57
C ALA A 431 -19.45 -10.41 -0.47
N GLY A 432 -19.15 -9.96 0.74
CA GLY A 432 -20.08 -9.86 1.86
C GLY A 432 -21.18 -8.83 1.60
N GLY A 433 -20.80 -7.63 1.17
CA GLY A 433 -21.75 -6.58 0.79
C GLY A 433 -22.71 -7.03 -0.33
N ILE A 434 -22.18 -7.68 -1.38
CA ILE A 434 -22.99 -8.24 -2.47
C ILE A 434 -23.95 -9.32 -1.93
N ALA A 435 -23.51 -10.18 -0.98
CA ALA A 435 -24.37 -11.20 -0.42
C ALA A 435 -25.58 -10.62 0.34
N VAL A 436 -25.39 -9.51 1.09
CA VAL A 436 -26.46 -8.78 1.76
C VAL A 436 -27.38 -8.11 0.76
N GLN A 437 -26.85 -7.35 -0.18
CA GLN A 437 -27.62 -6.60 -1.19
C GLN A 437 -28.45 -7.53 -2.09
N ALA A 438 -27.89 -8.69 -2.45
CA ALA A 438 -28.61 -9.72 -3.24
C ALA A 438 -29.52 -10.62 -2.39
N LYS A 439 -29.66 -10.35 -1.09
CA LYS A 439 -30.51 -11.09 -0.14
C LYS A 439 -30.26 -12.60 -0.16
N LEU A 440 -28.99 -13.00 -0.17
CA LEU A 440 -28.60 -14.41 -0.14
C LEU A 440 -28.85 -15.03 1.24
N LYS A 441 -28.75 -16.37 1.32
CA LYS A 441 -28.90 -17.11 2.58
C LYS A 441 -27.88 -16.67 3.61
N PRO A 442 -28.21 -16.66 4.92
CA PRO A 442 -27.29 -16.27 6.00
C PRO A 442 -25.96 -17.01 6.00
N GLU A 443 -25.96 -18.31 5.66
CA GLU A 443 -24.75 -19.13 5.57
C GLU A 443 -23.69 -18.57 4.57
N VAL A 444 -24.14 -17.87 3.53
CA VAL A 444 -23.24 -17.23 2.56
C VAL A 444 -22.57 -16.04 3.21
N ARG A 445 -23.35 -15.22 3.93
CA ARG A 445 -22.83 -14.08 4.69
C ARG A 445 -21.85 -14.54 5.78
N GLU A 446 -22.15 -15.60 6.54
CA GLU A 446 -21.24 -16.13 7.55
C GLU A 446 -19.88 -16.52 6.97
N ARG A 447 -19.85 -17.12 5.76
CA ARG A 447 -18.61 -17.47 5.07
C ARG A 447 -17.84 -16.25 4.58
N THR A 448 -18.52 -15.25 4.03
CA THR A 448 -17.88 -14.01 3.57
C THR A 448 -17.39 -13.18 4.75
N ASP A 449 -18.12 -13.10 5.86
CA ASP A 449 -17.70 -12.42 7.10
C ASP A 449 -16.45 -13.08 7.71
N ALA A 450 -16.35 -14.41 7.65
CA ALA A 450 -15.14 -15.11 8.09
C ALA A 450 -13.92 -14.75 7.22
N LEU A 451 -14.11 -14.57 5.91
CA LEU A 451 -13.04 -14.13 4.99
C LEU A 451 -12.71 -12.64 5.17
N ASP A 452 -13.71 -11.79 5.39
CA ASP A 452 -13.51 -10.37 5.68
C ASP A 452 -12.74 -10.17 6.98
N SER A 453 -13.14 -10.85 8.07
CA SER A 453 -12.42 -10.79 9.35
C SER A 453 -10.96 -11.26 9.24
N LEU A 454 -10.71 -12.27 8.39
CA LEU A 454 -9.35 -12.70 8.05
C LEU A 454 -8.62 -11.59 7.27
N GLY A 455 -9.29 -10.94 6.31
CA GLY A 455 -8.78 -9.83 5.50
C GLY A 455 -8.35 -8.64 6.35
N ASN A 456 -9.17 -8.23 7.30
CA ASN A 456 -8.85 -7.12 8.23
C ASN A 456 -7.62 -7.42 9.11
N THR A 457 -7.47 -8.69 9.52
CA THR A 457 -6.29 -9.10 10.29
C THR A 457 -5.03 -9.09 9.43
N THR A 458 -5.09 -9.58 8.19
CA THR A 458 -3.94 -9.56 7.27
C THR A 458 -3.62 -8.18 6.75
N ALA A 459 -4.61 -7.30 6.56
CA ALA A 459 -4.40 -5.91 6.19
C ALA A 459 -3.57 -5.15 7.23
N ALA A 460 -3.77 -5.39 8.53
CA ALA A 460 -2.93 -4.81 9.57
C ALA A 460 -1.47 -5.32 9.48
N THR A 461 -1.29 -6.62 9.21
CA THR A 461 0.04 -7.22 9.00
C THR A 461 0.71 -6.62 7.76
N GLY A 462 -0.02 -6.49 6.65
CA GLY A 462 0.46 -5.92 5.38
C GLY A 462 0.81 -4.44 5.50
N LYS A 463 0.00 -3.63 6.19
CA LYS A 463 0.31 -2.22 6.48
C LYS A 463 1.58 -2.08 7.33
N GLY A 464 1.74 -2.89 8.37
CA GLY A 464 2.98 -2.91 9.16
C GLY A 464 4.22 -3.25 8.31
N PHE A 465 4.11 -4.27 7.46
CA PHE A 465 5.14 -4.66 6.50
C PHE A 465 5.46 -3.53 5.50
N ALA A 466 4.43 -2.88 4.92
CA ALA A 466 4.58 -1.77 3.99
C ALA A 466 5.31 -0.58 4.63
N ILE A 467 4.95 -0.21 5.88
CA ILE A 467 5.59 0.87 6.63
C ILE A 467 7.06 0.52 6.92
N GLY A 468 7.34 -0.70 7.39
CA GLY A 468 8.71 -1.14 7.68
C GLY A 468 9.61 -1.13 6.44
N SER A 469 9.11 -1.65 5.32
CA SER A 469 9.85 -1.64 4.06
C SER A 469 10.07 -0.22 3.51
N ALA A 470 9.08 0.67 3.68
CA ALA A 470 9.19 2.07 3.27
C ALA A 470 10.30 2.80 4.02
N VAL A 471 10.46 2.55 5.33
CA VAL A 471 11.52 3.19 6.12
C VAL A 471 12.91 2.71 5.71
N LEU A 472 13.08 1.41 5.51
CA LEU A 472 14.37 0.88 5.02
C LEU A 472 14.70 1.41 3.64
N THR A 473 13.70 1.47 2.73
CA THR A 473 13.87 2.00 1.38
C THR A 473 14.17 3.50 1.40
N ALA A 474 13.41 4.30 2.16
CA ALA A 474 13.63 5.73 2.28
C ALA A 474 14.98 6.04 2.95
N GLY A 475 15.39 5.27 3.96
CA GLY A 475 16.71 5.36 4.56
C GLY A 475 17.83 5.08 3.56
N ALA A 476 17.70 4.01 2.77
CA ALA A 476 18.65 3.69 1.71
C ALA A 476 18.72 4.79 0.63
N LEU A 477 17.58 5.33 0.22
CA LEU A 477 17.52 6.47 -0.72
C LEU A 477 18.11 7.76 -0.11
N LEU A 478 18.00 7.99 1.20
CA LEU A 478 18.66 9.11 1.87
C LEU A 478 20.19 8.96 1.77
N PHE A 479 20.73 7.75 1.96
CA PHE A 479 22.16 7.51 1.76
C PHE A 479 22.54 7.66 0.29
N SER A 480 21.71 7.21 -0.66
CA SER A 480 21.91 7.46 -2.09
C SER A 480 21.96 8.96 -2.40
N TYR A 481 21.04 9.74 -1.82
CA TYR A 481 21.05 11.19 -1.93
C TYR A 481 22.35 11.80 -1.40
N SER A 482 22.82 11.36 -0.23
CA SER A 482 24.05 11.90 0.38
C SER A 482 25.29 11.67 -0.51
N ILE A 483 25.36 10.52 -1.18
CA ILE A 483 26.45 10.21 -2.11
C ILE A 483 26.38 11.09 -3.36
N ILE A 484 25.21 11.16 -4.00
CA ILE A 484 25.03 11.94 -5.24
C ILE A 484 25.21 13.45 -4.97
N ALA A 485 24.75 13.94 -3.83
CA ALA A 485 24.89 15.32 -3.42
C ALA A 485 26.25 15.64 -2.80
N GLU A 486 27.18 14.67 -2.77
CA GLU A 486 28.54 14.84 -2.19
C GLU A 486 28.49 15.40 -0.75
N ILE A 487 27.67 14.79 0.10
CA ILE A 487 27.51 15.17 1.50
C ILE A 487 28.28 14.17 2.36
N GLU A 488 29.38 14.62 2.97
CA GLU A 488 30.17 13.78 3.90
C GLU A 488 29.54 13.74 5.30
N VAL A 489 29.02 14.89 5.78
CA VAL A 489 28.48 15.03 7.15
C VAL A 489 27.29 16.01 7.16
N ILE A 490 26.18 15.55 7.76
CA ILE A 490 25.05 16.43 8.09
C ILE A 490 25.26 16.98 9.48
N ASN A 491 25.75 18.23 9.58
CA ASN A 491 26.07 18.86 10.84
C ASN A 491 24.87 19.62 11.42
N LEU A 492 24.18 19.04 12.39
CA LEU A 492 23.00 19.61 13.05
C LEU A 492 23.26 20.90 13.82
N LEU A 493 24.51 21.28 14.06
CA LEU A 493 24.85 22.57 14.68
C LEU A 493 24.83 23.72 13.69
N LYS A 494 24.78 23.46 12.38
CA LYS A 494 24.52 24.49 11.38
C LYS A 494 23.03 24.87 11.39
N VAL A 495 22.72 26.16 11.52
CA VAL A 495 21.35 26.66 11.64
C VAL A 495 20.47 26.25 10.46
N LYS A 496 20.98 26.32 9.22
CA LYS A 496 20.23 25.90 8.03
C LYS A 496 19.87 24.40 8.08
N VAL A 497 20.80 23.56 8.53
CA VAL A 497 20.59 22.11 8.67
C VAL A 497 19.55 21.82 9.74
N LEU A 498 19.60 22.53 10.88
CA LEU A 498 18.59 22.40 11.92
C LEU A 498 17.19 22.86 11.45
N ILE A 499 17.13 23.92 10.66
CA ILE A 499 15.87 24.38 10.03
C ILE A 499 15.34 23.28 9.10
N GLY A 500 16.19 22.69 8.24
CA GLY A 500 15.81 21.59 7.38
C GLY A 500 15.22 20.41 8.15
N LEU A 501 15.89 19.99 9.25
CA LEU A 501 15.41 18.91 10.11
C LEU A 501 14.00 19.21 10.68
N ILE A 502 13.79 20.43 11.18
CA ILE A 502 12.49 20.84 11.76
C ILE A 502 11.40 20.85 10.68
N ILE A 503 11.69 21.39 9.48
CA ILE A 503 10.75 21.32 8.35
C ILE A 503 10.40 19.88 8.04
N GLY A 504 11.40 19.01 7.91
CA GLY A 504 11.19 17.59 7.64
C GLY A 504 10.34 16.89 8.69
N THR A 505 10.59 17.15 9.96
CA THR A 505 9.80 16.61 11.07
C THR A 505 8.34 17.09 11.03
N LEU A 506 8.09 18.31 10.56
CA LEU A 506 6.75 18.90 10.44
C LEU A 506 5.97 18.31 9.24
N MET A 507 6.64 17.94 8.14
CA MET A 507 5.99 17.53 6.89
C MET A 507 4.94 16.42 7.05
N PRO A 508 5.20 15.30 7.75
CA PRO A 508 4.20 14.25 7.95
C PRO A 508 2.94 14.72 8.68
N PHE A 509 3.08 15.65 9.63
CA PHE A 509 1.93 16.23 10.36
C PHE A 509 1.07 17.11 9.46
N VAL A 510 1.70 17.99 8.69
CA VAL A 510 0.98 18.85 7.73
C VAL A 510 0.27 18.01 6.68
N PHE A 511 0.96 17.02 6.12
CA PHE A 511 0.41 16.12 5.13
C PHE A 511 -0.78 15.33 5.68
N SER A 512 -0.64 14.76 6.89
CA SER A 512 -1.74 14.03 7.55
C SER A 512 -2.92 14.95 7.85
N ALA A 513 -2.68 16.17 8.33
CA ALA A 513 -3.74 17.14 8.59
C ALA A 513 -4.53 17.46 7.31
N LEU A 514 -3.83 17.68 6.19
CA LEU A 514 -4.47 18.00 4.90
C LEU A 514 -5.28 16.81 4.37
N THR A 515 -4.75 15.59 4.45
CA THR A 515 -5.47 14.39 4.00
C THR A 515 -6.68 14.08 4.87
N MET A 516 -6.59 14.26 6.18
CA MET A 516 -7.73 14.08 7.09
C MET A 516 -8.82 15.12 6.87
N GLN A 517 -8.45 16.42 6.67
CA GLN A 517 -9.40 17.46 6.34
C GLN A 517 -10.08 17.21 4.99
N ALA A 518 -9.32 16.66 4.03
CA ALA A 518 -9.84 16.28 2.72
C ALA A 518 -10.90 15.17 2.84
N VAL A 519 -10.64 14.14 3.65
CA VAL A 519 -11.64 13.08 3.94
C VAL A 519 -12.89 13.68 4.58
N GLY A 520 -12.73 14.54 5.61
CA GLY A 520 -13.84 15.18 6.29
C GLY A 520 -14.72 16.03 5.34
N ALA A 521 -14.09 16.80 4.45
CA ALA A 521 -14.83 17.62 3.48
C ALA A 521 -15.61 16.76 2.47
N ALA A 522 -14.97 15.72 1.91
CA ALA A 522 -15.61 14.81 0.97
C ALA A 522 -16.74 13.98 1.65
N ALA A 523 -16.55 13.60 2.92
CA ALA A 523 -17.56 12.89 3.70
C ALA A 523 -18.81 13.77 3.94
N ILE A 524 -18.65 15.06 4.21
CA ILE A 524 -19.78 15.99 4.36
C ILE A 524 -20.62 16.03 3.07
N ASP A 525 -19.99 16.08 1.91
CA ASP A 525 -20.70 16.09 0.62
C ASP A 525 -21.48 14.78 0.42
N MET A 526 -20.89 13.63 0.80
CA MET A 526 -21.56 12.34 0.73
C MET A 526 -22.73 12.23 1.72
N VAL A 527 -22.55 12.64 2.96
CA VAL A 527 -23.61 12.70 3.99
C VAL A 527 -24.81 13.51 3.49
N ASN A 528 -24.55 14.69 2.90
CA ASN A 528 -25.61 15.53 2.36
C ASN A 528 -26.34 14.86 1.19
N GLU A 529 -25.64 14.14 0.33
CA GLU A 529 -26.25 13.41 -0.78
C GLU A 529 -27.10 12.24 -0.30
N VAL A 530 -26.62 11.46 0.67
CA VAL A 530 -27.38 10.35 1.23
C VAL A 530 -28.67 10.86 1.89
N ARG A 531 -28.58 11.94 2.68
CA ARG A 531 -29.76 12.59 3.29
C ARG A 531 -30.72 13.13 2.24
N ARG A 532 -30.22 13.74 1.15
CA ARG A 532 -31.02 14.23 0.04
C ARG A 532 -31.82 13.10 -0.59
N GLN A 533 -31.17 11.98 -0.90
CA GLN A 533 -31.83 10.86 -1.55
C GLN A 533 -32.89 10.22 -0.64
N PHE A 534 -32.64 10.02 0.63
CA PHE A 534 -33.65 9.52 1.57
C PHE A 534 -34.85 10.44 1.68
N LYS A 535 -34.68 11.76 1.54
CA LYS A 535 -35.78 12.74 1.59
C LYS A 535 -36.55 12.84 0.28
N GLU A 536 -35.84 12.83 -0.87
CA GLU A 536 -36.42 13.17 -2.17
C GLU A 536 -36.92 11.94 -2.94
N ILE A 537 -36.25 10.79 -2.81
CA ILE A 537 -36.65 9.56 -3.53
C ILE A 537 -37.75 8.86 -2.71
N LYS A 538 -39.01 9.09 -3.11
CA LYS A 538 -40.16 8.50 -2.43
C LYS A 538 -40.15 6.97 -2.52
N GLY A 539 -40.28 6.31 -1.39
CA GLY A 539 -40.24 4.84 -1.31
C GLY A 539 -38.86 4.22 -1.18
N LEU A 540 -37.79 5.01 -1.10
CA LEU A 540 -36.43 4.50 -0.92
C LEU A 540 -36.27 3.79 0.42
N LEU A 541 -36.67 4.40 1.53
CA LEU A 541 -36.62 3.82 2.86
C LEU A 541 -37.53 2.58 3.01
N GLU A 542 -38.64 2.53 2.29
CA GLU A 542 -39.55 1.37 2.26
C GLU A 542 -39.07 0.26 1.30
N GLY A 543 -37.93 0.44 0.63
CA GLY A 543 -37.38 -0.52 -0.33
C GLY A 543 -38.21 -0.67 -1.61
N LYS A 544 -39.03 0.32 -1.96
CA LYS A 544 -39.87 0.35 -3.16
C LYS A 544 -39.22 1.11 -4.33
N ALA A 545 -38.19 1.88 -4.05
CA ALA A 545 -37.40 2.62 -5.04
C ALA A 545 -35.91 2.21 -4.91
N VAL A 546 -35.15 2.47 -5.97
CA VAL A 546 -33.70 2.20 -6.02
C VAL A 546 -32.95 3.51 -5.81
N ALA A 547 -31.86 3.48 -5.06
CA ALA A 547 -31.00 4.64 -4.84
C ALA A 547 -30.23 5.03 -6.12
N ASP A 548 -29.89 6.30 -6.26
CA ASP A 548 -29.00 6.80 -7.32
C ASP A 548 -27.54 6.60 -6.89
N TYR A 549 -27.04 5.37 -7.05
CA TYR A 549 -25.67 5.01 -6.72
C TYR A 549 -24.63 5.76 -7.58
N ALA A 550 -24.97 6.06 -8.85
CA ALA A 550 -24.05 6.74 -9.75
C ALA A 550 -23.71 8.14 -9.25
N LYS A 551 -24.68 8.84 -8.65
CA LYS A 551 -24.48 10.17 -8.07
C LYS A 551 -23.56 10.13 -6.85
N ALA A 552 -23.71 9.14 -5.99
CA ALA A 552 -22.83 8.93 -4.85
C ALA A 552 -21.37 8.68 -5.30
N VAL A 553 -21.16 7.78 -6.27
CA VAL A 553 -19.85 7.51 -6.89
C VAL A 553 -19.24 8.76 -7.51
N GLU A 554 -20.05 9.58 -8.20
CA GLU A 554 -19.60 10.83 -8.81
C GLU A 554 -19.10 11.84 -7.78
N ILE A 555 -19.82 12.00 -6.67
CA ILE A 555 -19.48 12.93 -5.57
C ILE A 555 -18.15 12.52 -4.92
N SER A 556 -18.02 11.25 -4.52
CA SER A 556 -16.76 10.73 -3.95
C SER A 556 -15.59 10.91 -4.92
N THR A 557 -15.79 10.62 -6.21
CA THR A 557 -14.76 10.77 -7.25
C THR A 557 -14.29 12.22 -7.36
N ASN A 558 -15.22 13.15 -7.50
CA ASN A 558 -14.88 14.56 -7.71
C ASN A 558 -14.25 15.18 -6.45
N GLY A 559 -14.76 14.81 -5.26
CA GLY A 559 -14.23 15.23 -3.98
C GLY A 559 -12.78 14.78 -3.79
N SER A 560 -12.50 13.50 -4.00
CA SER A 560 -11.17 12.93 -3.82
C SER A 560 -10.15 13.48 -4.82
N LEU A 561 -10.49 13.57 -6.12
CA LEU A 561 -9.60 14.11 -7.15
C LEU A 561 -9.21 15.57 -6.90
N LYS A 562 -10.12 16.39 -6.39
CA LYS A 562 -9.84 17.78 -6.03
C LYS A 562 -8.97 17.87 -4.78
N ALA A 563 -9.26 17.06 -3.79
CA ALA A 563 -8.64 17.13 -2.48
C ALA A 563 -7.19 16.60 -2.44
N MET A 564 -6.83 15.66 -3.34
CA MET A 564 -5.47 15.09 -3.40
C MET A 564 -4.41 16.05 -3.98
N ILE A 565 -4.81 17.16 -4.64
CA ILE A 565 -3.88 18.05 -5.35
C ILE A 565 -2.93 18.75 -4.37
N VAL A 566 -3.45 19.34 -3.30
CA VAL A 566 -2.64 20.14 -2.36
C VAL A 566 -1.63 19.26 -1.61
N PRO A 567 -2.00 18.15 -0.97
CA PRO A 567 -1.03 17.24 -0.36
C PRO A 567 0.04 16.75 -1.35
N GLY A 568 -0.35 16.40 -2.59
CA GLY A 568 0.56 15.95 -3.63
C GLY A 568 1.58 17.01 -4.04
N LEU A 569 1.15 18.24 -4.25
CA LEU A 569 2.05 19.35 -4.60
C LEU A 569 3.04 19.67 -3.47
N ILE A 570 2.60 19.68 -2.21
CA ILE A 570 3.49 19.93 -1.07
C ILE A 570 4.59 18.87 -0.99
N ALA A 571 4.24 17.59 -1.18
CA ALA A 571 5.21 16.50 -1.16
C ALA A 571 6.31 16.64 -2.24
N ILE A 572 5.99 17.22 -3.40
CA ILE A 572 6.93 17.44 -4.50
C ILE A 572 7.72 18.73 -4.31
N ILE A 573 7.05 19.82 -3.95
CA ILE A 573 7.67 21.15 -3.92
C ILE A 573 8.59 21.32 -2.69
N ALA A 574 8.22 20.77 -1.53
CA ALA A 574 8.95 21.00 -0.30
C ALA A 574 10.43 20.57 -0.34
N PRO A 575 10.79 19.35 -0.83
CA PRO A 575 12.20 18.97 -0.92
C PRO A 575 12.98 19.84 -1.92
N ILE A 576 12.40 20.16 -3.09
CA ILE A 576 13.05 21.00 -4.10
C ILE A 576 13.28 22.40 -3.54
N ALA A 577 12.28 23.01 -2.92
CA ALA A 577 12.40 24.33 -2.31
C ALA A 577 13.45 24.35 -1.18
N THR A 578 13.50 23.32 -0.35
CA THR A 578 14.48 23.22 0.73
C THR A 578 15.90 23.14 0.18
N GLY A 579 16.14 22.31 -0.84
CA GLY A 579 17.45 22.20 -1.48
C GLY A 579 17.93 23.50 -2.13
N LEU A 580 17.04 24.21 -2.84
CA LEU A 580 17.36 25.46 -3.52
C LEU A 580 17.52 26.65 -2.58
N ILE A 581 16.70 26.76 -1.52
CA ILE A 581 16.67 27.94 -0.65
C ILE A 581 17.68 27.82 0.51
N LEU A 582 17.79 26.64 1.10
CA LEU A 582 18.67 26.41 2.26
C LEU A 582 20.05 25.90 1.82
N ASP A 583 20.15 24.67 1.45
CA ASP A 583 21.27 23.97 0.78
C ASP A 583 21.05 22.44 0.77
N LYS A 584 21.98 21.69 0.16
CA LYS A 584 21.95 20.22 0.07
C LYS A 584 22.01 19.52 1.43
N GLU A 585 22.78 20.03 2.40
CA GLU A 585 22.88 19.45 3.75
C GLU A 585 21.54 19.62 4.52
N ALA A 586 20.92 20.79 4.39
CA ALA A 586 19.62 21.08 5.00
C ALA A 586 18.51 20.17 4.44
N LEU A 587 18.55 19.89 3.12
CA LEU A 587 17.64 18.93 2.49
C LEU A 587 17.88 17.52 3.04
N GLY A 588 19.11 17.07 3.18
CA GLY A 588 19.42 15.78 3.80
C GLY A 588 18.87 15.65 5.23
N ALA A 589 19.00 16.70 6.02
CA ALA A 589 18.41 16.76 7.36
C ALA A 589 16.87 16.78 7.34
N MET A 590 16.26 17.47 6.38
CA MET A 590 14.81 17.46 6.16
C MET A 590 14.32 16.02 5.87
N LEU A 591 14.99 15.29 5.01
CA LEU A 591 14.63 13.91 4.69
C LEU A 591 14.73 13.01 5.92
N ALA A 592 15.81 13.14 6.70
CA ALA A 592 15.98 12.39 7.96
C ALA A 592 14.84 12.69 8.95
N GLY A 593 14.48 13.96 9.12
CA GLY A 593 13.36 14.38 9.96
C GLY A 593 12.01 13.81 9.50
N ALA A 594 11.76 13.87 8.19
CA ALA A 594 10.52 13.35 7.60
C ALA A 594 10.42 11.81 7.73
N ILE A 595 11.51 11.08 7.52
CA ILE A 595 11.54 9.62 7.70
C ILE A 595 11.24 9.26 9.15
N ALA A 596 11.91 9.89 10.11
CA ALA A 596 11.75 9.57 11.53
C ALA A 596 10.33 9.85 12.04
N SER A 597 9.80 11.06 11.81
CA SER A 597 8.46 11.44 12.26
C SER A 597 7.36 10.73 11.48
N GLY A 598 7.53 10.59 10.15
CA GLY A 598 6.57 9.94 9.27
C GLY A 598 6.39 8.46 9.56
N PHE A 599 7.48 7.76 9.85
CA PHE A 599 7.46 6.36 10.27
C PHE A 599 6.64 6.14 11.56
N LEU A 600 6.96 6.90 12.61
CA LEU A 600 6.27 6.76 13.88
C LEU A 600 4.78 7.12 13.76
N LEU A 601 4.48 8.19 13.03
CA LEU A 601 3.11 8.64 12.82
C LEU A 601 2.31 7.64 11.96
N ALA A 602 2.91 7.07 10.92
CA ALA A 602 2.27 6.08 10.06
C ALA A 602 1.88 4.81 10.84
N ILE A 603 2.78 4.26 11.66
CA ILE A 603 2.47 3.09 12.51
C ILE A 603 1.40 3.44 13.53
N MET A 604 1.53 4.57 14.22
CA MET A 604 0.55 5.01 15.20
C MET A 604 -0.84 5.11 14.58
N MET A 605 -0.96 5.75 13.43
CA MET A 605 -2.25 5.95 12.75
C MET A 605 -2.82 4.62 12.23
N ALA A 606 -2.01 3.81 11.54
CA ALA A 606 -2.47 2.54 10.99
C ALA A 606 -2.95 1.58 12.10
N ASN A 607 -2.21 1.48 13.19
CA ASN A 607 -2.54 0.56 14.29
C ASN A 607 -3.66 1.09 15.18
N SER A 608 -3.76 2.40 15.43
CA SER A 608 -4.93 2.99 16.11
C SER A 608 -6.21 2.69 15.34
N GLY A 609 -6.24 3.02 14.05
CA GLY A 609 -7.40 2.82 13.20
C GLY A 609 -7.80 1.34 13.09
N GLY A 610 -6.82 0.45 12.87
CA GLY A 610 -7.08 -0.99 12.82
C GLY A 610 -7.57 -1.58 14.16
N ALA A 611 -7.11 -1.03 15.29
CA ALA A 611 -7.56 -1.48 16.59
C ALA A 611 -9.01 -1.03 16.90
N TRP A 612 -9.41 0.18 16.50
CA TRP A 612 -10.79 0.65 16.65
C TRP A 612 -11.77 -0.16 15.80
N ASP A 613 -11.44 -0.42 14.53
CA ASP A 613 -12.25 -1.24 13.63
C ASP A 613 -12.44 -2.66 14.20
N ASN A 614 -11.35 -3.31 14.59
CA ASN A 614 -11.41 -4.64 15.16
C ASN A 614 -12.08 -4.67 16.56
N ALA A 615 -12.06 -3.59 17.34
CA ALA A 615 -12.82 -3.47 18.57
C ALA A 615 -14.34 -3.40 18.30
N LYS A 616 -14.76 -2.65 17.23
CA LYS A 616 -16.16 -2.64 16.74
C LYS A 616 -16.59 -4.05 16.33
N LYS A 617 -15.81 -4.73 15.49
CA LYS A 617 -16.10 -6.10 15.02
C LYS A 617 -16.16 -7.12 16.16
N TYR A 618 -15.34 -6.97 17.21
CA TYR A 618 -15.41 -7.79 18.41
C TYR A 618 -16.74 -7.62 19.14
N ILE A 619 -17.26 -6.40 19.26
CA ILE A 619 -18.57 -6.14 19.86
C ILE A 619 -19.67 -6.73 18.97
N GLU A 620 -19.60 -6.52 17.67
CA GLU A 620 -20.55 -7.03 16.68
C GLU A 620 -20.66 -8.57 16.67
N SER A 621 -19.61 -9.28 17.07
CA SER A 621 -19.62 -10.75 17.25
C SER A 621 -20.49 -11.23 18.43
N GLY A 622 -21.29 -10.35 19.03
CA GLY A 622 -22.17 -10.65 20.14
C GLY A 622 -21.56 -10.46 21.55
N LYS A 623 -20.35 -9.87 21.59
CA LYS A 623 -19.69 -9.52 22.86
C LYS A 623 -20.16 -8.14 23.33
N LEU A 624 -20.05 -7.89 24.65
CA LEU A 624 -20.29 -6.57 25.27
C LEU A 624 -21.67 -5.95 24.95
N GLY A 625 -22.67 -6.77 24.67
CA GLY A 625 -24.03 -6.37 24.31
C GLY A 625 -24.37 -6.50 22.82
N GLY A 626 -23.39 -6.73 21.95
CA GLY A 626 -23.60 -6.94 20.50
C GLY A 626 -24.01 -5.69 19.72
N LYS A 627 -24.43 -5.89 18.49
CA LYS A 627 -24.91 -4.81 17.58
C LYS A 627 -26.09 -4.07 18.22
N GLY A 628 -26.07 -2.72 18.13
CA GLY A 628 -27.12 -1.84 18.67
C GLY A 628 -26.98 -1.50 20.16
N SER A 629 -25.96 -2.02 20.87
CA SER A 629 -25.68 -1.62 22.27
C SER A 629 -24.98 -0.25 22.33
N ASP A 630 -24.99 0.39 23.51
CA ASP A 630 -24.25 1.63 23.73
C ASP A 630 -22.75 1.45 23.48
N ALA A 631 -22.18 0.30 23.83
CA ALA A 631 -20.80 -0.04 23.54
C ALA A 631 -20.55 -0.14 22.03
N HIS A 632 -21.50 -0.71 21.27
CA HIS A 632 -21.40 -0.73 19.80
C HIS A 632 -21.42 0.68 19.22
N SER A 633 -22.34 1.54 19.64
CA SER A 633 -22.42 2.92 19.19
C SER A 633 -21.14 3.71 19.49
N ALA A 634 -20.56 3.53 20.68
CA ALA A 634 -19.27 4.12 21.03
C ALA A 634 -18.12 3.60 20.15
N ALA A 635 -18.12 2.30 19.83
CA ALA A 635 -17.10 1.69 18.98
C ALA A 635 -17.20 2.14 17.52
N VAL A 636 -18.40 2.34 16.99
CA VAL A 636 -18.63 2.93 15.66
C VAL A 636 -18.04 4.34 15.59
N VAL A 637 -18.21 5.17 16.64
CA VAL A 637 -17.57 6.50 16.68
C VAL A 637 -16.05 6.39 16.67
N GLY A 638 -15.48 5.43 17.42
CA GLY A 638 -14.04 5.18 17.43
C GLY A 638 -13.51 4.75 16.04
N ASP A 639 -14.21 3.86 15.37
CA ASP A 639 -13.90 3.38 14.02
C ASP A 639 -13.96 4.52 13.00
N THR A 640 -15.03 5.32 13.00
CA THR A 640 -15.18 6.50 12.13
C THR A 640 -14.02 7.49 12.29
N VAL A 641 -13.49 7.68 13.51
CA VAL A 641 -12.26 8.47 13.75
C VAL A 641 -11.02 7.76 13.20
N GLY A 642 -10.98 6.44 13.30
CA GLY A 642 -9.88 5.60 12.88
C GLY A 642 -9.76 5.42 11.36
N ASP A 643 -10.87 5.52 10.64
CA ASP A 643 -10.92 5.30 9.19
C ASP A 643 -9.96 6.19 8.39
N PRO A 644 -9.94 7.52 8.56
CA PRO A 644 -8.94 8.36 7.90
C PRO A 644 -7.51 8.01 8.32
N PHE A 645 -7.31 7.49 9.54
CA PHE A 645 -6.00 7.13 10.04
C PHE A 645 -5.46 5.87 9.35
N LYS A 646 -6.25 4.79 9.31
CA LYS A 646 -5.80 3.48 8.84
C LYS A 646 -5.75 3.35 7.31
N ASP A 647 -6.63 4.06 6.59
CA ASP A 647 -6.85 3.82 5.16
C ASP A 647 -6.46 5.01 4.27
N THR A 648 -6.27 6.22 4.83
CA THR A 648 -5.85 7.40 4.07
C THR A 648 -4.52 7.95 4.54
N SER A 649 -4.48 8.60 5.70
CA SER A 649 -3.30 9.37 6.15
C SER A 649 -2.12 8.47 6.52
N GLY A 650 -2.35 7.42 7.32
CA GLY A 650 -1.29 6.49 7.74
C GLY A 650 -0.53 5.86 6.58
N PRO A 651 -1.21 5.15 5.66
CA PRO A 651 -0.55 4.57 4.49
C PRO A 651 0.04 5.60 3.53
N ALA A 652 -0.55 6.78 3.39
CA ALA A 652 -0.02 7.82 2.51
C ALA A 652 1.31 8.42 3.01
N LEU A 653 1.59 8.37 4.32
CA LEU A 653 2.87 8.76 4.89
C LEU A 653 4.04 7.89 4.40
N ASN A 654 3.80 6.61 4.13
CA ASN A 654 4.82 5.72 3.58
C ASN A 654 5.32 6.22 2.22
N ILE A 655 4.38 6.69 1.40
CA ILE A 655 4.68 7.23 0.07
C ILE A 655 5.34 8.59 0.20
N LEU A 656 4.84 9.45 1.10
CA LEU A 656 5.41 10.78 1.33
C LEU A 656 6.93 10.69 1.59
N ILE A 657 7.37 9.85 2.55
CA ILE A 657 8.78 9.75 2.92
C ILE A 657 9.65 9.22 1.77
N LYS A 658 9.14 8.26 0.99
CA LYS A 658 9.85 7.73 -0.18
C LYS A 658 9.89 8.74 -1.34
N LEU A 659 8.75 9.35 -1.66
CA LEU A 659 8.64 10.34 -2.72
C LEU A 659 9.56 11.53 -2.47
N MET A 660 9.54 12.11 -1.27
CA MET A 660 10.45 13.23 -0.93
C MET A 660 11.91 12.83 -1.11
N THR A 661 12.26 11.60 -0.75
CA THR A 661 13.63 11.12 -0.85
C THR A 661 14.03 10.85 -2.31
N ILE A 662 13.19 10.18 -3.11
CA ILE A 662 13.51 9.91 -4.52
C ILE A 662 13.55 11.20 -5.36
N ILE A 663 12.69 12.18 -5.08
CA ILE A 663 12.76 13.52 -5.69
C ILE A 663 14.12 14.16 -5.38
N SER A 664 14.57 14.08 -4.13
CA SER A 664 15.87 14.65 -3.74
C SER A 664 17.03 13.96 -4.46
N VAL A 665 16.96 12.65 -4.70
CA VAL A 665 17.93 11.89 -5.51
C VAL A 665 17.91 12.36 -6.95
N VAL A 666 16.73 12.49 -7.55
CA VAL A 666 16.58 12.90 -8.97
C VAL A 666 17.04 14.32 -9.20
N PHE A 667 16.70 15.24 -8.30
CA PHE A 667 17.02 16.67 -8.41
C PHE A 667 18.35 17.05 -7.73
N ALA A 668 19.10 16.10 -7.16
CA ALA A 668 20.39 16.36 -6.50
C ALA A 668 21.36 17.20 -7.33
N PRO A 669 21.49 16.99 -8.68
CA PRO A 669 22.39 17.81 -9.49
C PRO A 669 22.08 19.30 -9.49
N LEU A 670 20.83 19.72 -9.21
CA LEU A 670 20.47 21.14 -9.12
C LEU A 670 20.93 21.81 -7.82
N PHE A 671 21.38 21.05 -6.83
CA PHE A 671 21.80 21.55 -5.52
C PHE A 671 23.33 21.54 -5.35
N LEU A 672 24.07 21.02 -6.36
CA LEU A 672 25.52 21.04 -6.43
C LEU A 672 25.99 22.39 -6.99
#